data_02ad615b66118f409a5e07b9e686a40b
#
_entry.id   02ad615b66118f409a5e07b9e686a40b
#
_cell.length_a   1.000
_cell.length_b   1.000
_cell.length_c   1.000
_cell.angle_alpha   90.00
_cell.angle_beta   90.00
_cell.angle_gamma   90.00
#
_symmetry.space_group_name_H-M   'P 1'
#
loop_
_entity.id
_entity.type
_entity.pdbx_description
1 polymer ?
#
loop_
_entity_poly.entity_id
_entity_poly.type
_entity_poly.pdbx_seq_one_letter_code
_entity_poly.pdbx_strand_id
1 'polypeptide(L)'
;MDAKLPELETGGLEYLQEIFETEHEKLFTYRLSSDVELINLRVLAEEVKVDIPVKNLSKAECIDPPSSLVVSTTTLVFEDREVKDCPIWERTGLKHGHRVFGPCVITEMDSNTLILPNFKAEVDTVGNIMIWSVEDKSQPAPSNRLDPVTVDIFESALQNARNEMDSLMTRTTMSPAIREQQDEFNVIAEPGGKMIVGQFGSFIPEFLEAWNGTIEPGDIYLTNDPYSVGGAVSHYNDWLIMMPIFVKEKLIAWTANFGHMTDVGGSVPGSLPCAAHSIFEEGIQIPVTKIASKGVWNMDLMEVIYRNIRLPEWNRSDVRALVASCDIAGKRMIELYTRFGDTVYFPTINELLDRNRKAVSSILQSAIPDQPAYFEDWIDDDGQGVGPWKIACTMRKKEGKLSFDFSGTDPQSPSSINMYLSVSMFKMFVGMYLLVVYDSSVVPNDGFHDLIDIHIPEGCLLHPIRPAALSCRTHTVARLLDILSGLLGQRAPQFMTAAGFSDSPHFMYSGYRDNGEWFQLYWLGFGGIPARPIGDGPDGHCLWPAMKAIPNEFLEFYYPLRIEVFDTVADSGGPGFYRGGNAQRIFWRFLEAGDISIHDDRWLSKPWGVLGGEPGARSTKVLVRYSEDAKNPPRVAYGSKQDRIKVGKGDVLEWITWGGGGWGNSLEREPSVVALEVARRLVTRVGARRYGVVLRPDCSVDPEATEALRHEMRKERPAQAQSEIVNRGGTWAELKAKCFEETGLPPPKAPWEVDFRGPMTQLPYFKTWREEHGKETESNLVSSSVLTL
;
A
#
# COMPACT_ATOMS: atom_id res chain seq x y z
N MET A 1 -11.99 -14.56 25.31
CA MET A 1 -12.66 -15.81 25.74
C MET A 1 -13.20 -15.58 27.14
N ASP A 2 -14.51 -15.73 27.36
CA ASP A 2 -15.15 -15.53 28.64
C ASP A 2 -15.50 -16.90 29.20
N ALA A 3 -14.89 -17.29 30.33
CA ALA A 3 -15.16 -18.53 31.03
C ALA A 3 -16.11 -18.25 32.22
N LYS A 4 -17.14 -19.11 32.38
CA LYS A 4 -18.07 -19.00 33.50
C LYS A 4 -17.48 -19.74 34.72
N LEU A 5 -17.48 -19.08 35.86
CA LEU A 5 -16.86 -19.62 37.09
C LEU A 5 -17.37 -21.02 37.50
N PRO A 6 -18.69 -21.32 37.49
CA PRO A 6 -19.18 -22.67 37.87
C PRO A 6 -18.74 -23.75 36.90
N GLU A 7 -18.64 -23.44 35.60
CA GLU A 7 -18.20 -24.41 34.58
C GLU A 7 -16.68 -24.60 34.63
N LEU A 8 -15.92 -23.55 35.00
CA LEU A 8 -14.49 -23.66 35.25
C LEU A 8 -14.16 -24.52 36.49
N GLU A 9 -14.94 -24.39 37.55
CA GLU A 9 -14.76 -25.20 38.78
C GLU A 9 -14.98 -26.68 38.53
N THR A 10 -15.85 -27.05 37.57
CA THR A 10 -16.16 -28.45 37.26
C THR A 10 -15.31 -29.01 36.12
N GLY A 11 -14.98 -28.26 35.10
CA GLY A 11 -14.29 -28.70 33.89
C GLY A 11 -12.78 -28.35 33.83
N GLY A 12 -12.30 -27.49 34.74
CA GLY A 12 -10.86 -27.17 34.84
C GLY A 12 -10.22 -26.64 33.56
N LEU A 13 -8.98 -27.10 33.31
CA LEU A 13 -8.20 -26.64 32.13
C LEU A 13 -8.76 -27.20 30.83
N GLU A 14 -9.34 -28.39 30.84
CA GLU A 14 -9.95 -29.03 29.64
C GLU A 14 -11.13 -28.16 29.13
N TYR A 15 -11.92 -27.61 30.04
CA TYR A 15 -13.01 -26.72 29.69
C TYR A 15 -12.49 -25.43 29.07
N LEU A 16 -11.39 -24.83 29.57
CA LEU A 16 -10.78 -23.65 28.99
C LEU A 16 -10.22 -23.94 27.60
N GLN A 17 -9.61 -25.11 27.41
CA GLN A 17 -9.11 -25.51 26.11
C GLN A 17 -10.25 -25.66 25.10
N GLU A 18 -11.33 -26.36 25.43
CA GLU A 18 -12.47 -26.57 24.52
C GLU A 18 -13.16 -25.23 24.16
N ILE A 19 -13.34 -24.29 25.12
CA ILE A 19 -13.87 -22.97 24.82
C ILE A 19 -12.93 -22.22 23.89
N PHE A 20 -11.62 -22.26 24.17
CA PHE A 20 -10.64 -21.59 23.33
C PHE A 20 -10.66 -22.15 21.91
N GLU A 21 -10.59 -23.46 21.75
CA GLU A 21 -10.62 -24.11 20.44
C GLU A 21 -11.91 -23.82 19.66
N THR A 22 -13.05 -23.83 20.36
CA THR A 22 -14.35 -23.49 19.75
C THR A 22 -14.42 -22.04 19.30
N GLU A 23 -13.96 -21.10 20.13
CA GLU A 23 -13.94 -19.69 19.75
C GLU A 23 -12.88 -19.41 18.68
N HIS A 24 -11.74 -20.09 18.73
CA HIS A 24 -10.71 -20.02 17.69
C HIS A 24 -11.24 -20.54 16.34
N GLU A 25 -11.93 -21.68 16.32
CA GLU A 25 -12.56 -22.23 15.11
C GLU A 25 -13.63 -21.29 14.54
N LYS A 26 -14.42 -20.66 15.41
CA LYS A 26 -15.43 -19.69 14.99
C LYS A 26 -14.83 -18.41 14.39
N LEU A 27 -13.73 -17.91 14.98
CA LEU A 27 -13.07 -16.67 14.55
C LEU A 27 -12.11 -16.88 13.37
N PHE A 28 -11.42 -18.02 13.32
CA PHE A 28 -10.32 -18.28 12.40
C PHE A 28 -10.54 -19.47 11.48
N THR A 29 -11.70 -20.10 11.54
CA THR A 29 -12.17 -21.19 10.66
C THR A 29 -11.50 -22.56 10.81
N TYR A 30 -10.51 -22.72 11.72
CA TYR A 30 -9.83 -23.99 11.99
C TYR A 30 -9.50 -24.17 13.47
N ARG A 31 -9.31 -25.43 13.91
CA ARG A 31 -8.78 -25.79 15.24
C ARG A 31 -7.28 -26.04 15.17
N LEU A 32 -6.57 -25.64 16.22
CA LEU A 32 -5.16 -25.96 16.39
C LEU A 32 -5.01 -27.40 16.95
N SER A 33 -3.96 -28.09 16.51
CA SER A 33 -3.59 -29.42 17.07
C SER A 33 -2.42 -29.34 18.07
N SER A 34 -2.17 -28.15 18.63
CA SER A 34 -1.10 -27.86 19.58
C SER A 34 -1.65 -27.64 20.98
N ASP A 35 -0.80 -27.82 21.98
CA ASP A 35 -1.14 -27.50 23.37
C ASP A 35 -1.47 -26.01 23.54
N VAL A 36 -2.39 -25.71 24.46
CA VAL A 36 -2.84 -24.35 24.79
C VAL A 36 -2.15 -23.87 26.05
N GLU A 37 -1.51 -22.70 26.00
CA GLU A 37 -0.89 -22.07 27.16
C GLU A 37 -1.75 -20.93 27.70
N LEU A 38 -1.93 -20.87 29.03
CA LEU A 38 -2.60 -19.76 29.72
C LEU A 38 -1.57 -18.66 30.04
N ILE A 39 -1.61 -17.57 29.28
CA ILE A 39 -0.63 -16.46 29.44
C ILE A 39 -1.12 -15.41 30.41
N ASN A 40 -2.43 -15.10 30.39
CA ASN A 40 -3.03 -14.05 31.20
C ASN A 40 -4.39 -14.47 31.76
N LEU A 41 -4.64 -14.11 33.01
CA LEU A 41 -5.95 -14.15 33.62
C LEU A 41 -6.43 -12.74 33.91
N ARG A 42 -7.58 -12.35 33.36
CA ARG A 42 -8.23 -11.08 33.66
C ARG A 42 -9.55 -11.35 34.39
N VAL A 43 -9.72 -10.71 35.53
CA VAL A 43 -10.98 -10.74 36.27
C VAL A 43 -11.67 -9.40 36.06
N LEU A 44 -12.89 -9.41 35.56
CA LEU A 44 -13.76 -8.25 35.46
C LEU A 44 -14.82 -8.33 36.56
N ALA A 45 -14.80 -7.38 37.47
CA ALA A 45 -15.85 -7.23 38.46
C ALA A 45 -16.74 -6.04 38.04
N GLU A 46 -17.99 -6.30 37.74
CA GLU A 46 -18.97 -5.27 37.42
C GLU A 46 -19.93 -5.06 38.62
N GLU A 47 -20.18 -3.82 38.95
CA GLU A 47 -21.25 -3.49 39.87
C GLU A 47 -22.60 -3.84 39.24
N VAL A 48 -23.47 -4.44 40.05
CA VAL A 48 -24.83 -4.73 39.60
C VAL A 48 -25.49 -3.40 39.21
N LYS A 49 -25.84 -3.28 37.93
CA LYS A 49 -26.48 -2.07 37.41
C LYS A 49 -27.78 -1.82 38.18
N VAL A 50 -27.81 -0.71 38.87
CA VAL A 50 -29.06 -0.19 39.42
C VAL A 50 -29.88 0.33 38.24
N ASP A 51 -31.11 -0.12 38.12
CA ASP A 51 -32.04 0.41 37.14
C ASP A 51 -32.14 1.92 37.29
N ILE A 52 -31.69 2.64 36.25
CA ILE A 52 -31.84 4.10 36.26
C ILE A 52 -33.34 4.38 36.12
N PRO A 53 -33.96 5.06 37.10
CA PRO A 53 -35.39 5.35 37.03
C PRO A 53 -35.67 6.30 35.83
N VAL A 54 -36.15 5.71 34.74
CA VAL A 54 -36.55 6.50 33.57
C VAL A 54 -37.87 7.20 33.86
N LYS A 55 -37.87 8.53 33.79
CA LYS A 55 -39.07 9.33 34.04
C LYS A 55 -40.02 9.21 32.81
N ASN A 56 -41.19 8.65 33.03
CA ASN A 56 -42.20 8.59 31.99
C ASN A 56 -42.76 9.97 31.65
N LEU A 57 -42.92 10.22 30.34
CA LEU A 57 -43.59 11.39 29.85
C LEU A 57 -45.12 11.31 30.13
N SER A 58 -45.74 12.47 30.41
CA SER A 58 -47.19 12.55 30.49
C SER A 58 -47.81 12.17 29.15
N LYS A 59 -48.95 11.42 29.24
CA LYS A 59 -49.69 11.05 28.05
C LYS A 59 -50.33 12.28 27.40
N ALA A 60 -50.29 12.35 26.08
CA ALA A 60 -50.99 13.39 25.29
C ALA A 60 -52.51 13.24 25.39
N GLU A 61 -53.19 14.34 25.41
CA GLU A 61 -54.65 14.38 25.39
C GLU A 61 -55.22 14.07 24.00
N CYS A 62 -54.45 14.37 22.95
CA CYS A 62 -54.77 14.09 21.55
C CYS A 62 -53.53 13.52 20.83
N ILE A 63 -53.78 12.82 19.72
CA ILE A 63 -52.72 12.19 18.92
C ILE A 63 -51.88 13.25 18.19
N ASP A 64 -52.53 14.27 17.65
CA ASP A 64 -51.85 15.33 16.92
C ASP A 64 -51.31 16.37 17.92
N PRO A 65 -50.01 16.72 17.83
CA PRO A 65 -49.46 17.76 18.70
C PRO A 65 -50.12 19.14 18.40
N PRO A 66 -50.28 20.00 19.39
CA PRO A 66 -50.85 21.33 19.17
C PRO A 66 -49.95 22.17 18.26
N SER A 67 -50.56 22.95 17.37
CA SER A 67 -49.85 23.79 16.40
C SER A 67 -48.91 24.83 17.05
N SER A 68 -49.11 25.13 18.32
CA SER A 68 -48.18 26.00 19.09
C SER A 68 -46.80 25.40 19.28
N LEU A 69 -46.59 24.10 19.03
CA LEU A 69 -45.29 23.45 19.03
C LEU A 69 -44.57 23.55 17.69
N VAL A 70 -45.18 24.13 16.66
CA VAL A 70 -44.50 24.46 15.40
C VAL A 70 -43.75 25.76 15.59
N VAL A 71 -42.43 25.70 15.68
CA VAL A 71 -41.55 26.86 15.89
C VAL A 71 -41.42 27.72 14.64
N SER A 72 -41.38 27.06 13.48
CA SER A 72 -41.29 27.69 12.16
C SER A 72 -41.60 26.67 11.06
N THR A 73 -41.53 27.10 9.81
CA THR A 73 -41.55 26.21 8.65
C THR A 73 -40.28 26.37 7.84
N THR A 74 -39.93 25.33 7.08
CA THR A 74 -38.76 25.32 6.20
C THR A 74 -39.01 24.64 4.86
N THR A 75 -38.14 24.82 3.89
CA THR A 75 -38.15 24.04 2.65
C THR A 75 -37.19 22.86 2.81
N LEU A 76 -37.69 21.66 2.59
CA LEU A 76 -36.88 20.43 2.58
C LEU A 76 -36.64 20.00 1.12
N VAL A 77 -35.36 19.66 0.81
CA VAL A 77 -34.94 19.22 -0.52
C VAL A 77 -34.71 17.73 -0.47
N PHE A 78 -35.39 16.99 -1.34
CA PHE A 78 -35.20 15.57 -1.57
C PHE A 78 -34.67 15.36 -2.99
N GLU A 79 -34.15 14.17 -3.31
CA GLU A 79 -33.48 13.88 -4.60
C GLU A 79 -34.33 14.30 -5.83
N ASP A 80 -35.66 14.20 -5.76
CA ASP A 80 -36.57 14.38 -6.86
C ASP A 80 -37.41 15.68 -6.77
N ARG A 81 -37.43 16.36 -5.60
CA ARG A 81 -38.31 17.49 -5.37
C ARG A 81 -37.97 18.36 -4.16
N GLU A 82 -38.44 19.60 -4.21
CA GLU A 82 -38.51 20.49 -3.06
C GLU A 82 -39.94 20.45 -2.45
N VAL A 83 -40.01 20.37 -1.12
CA VAL A 83 -41.26 20.48 -0.38
C VAL A 83 -41.20 21.71 0.52
N LYS A 84 -42.05 22.69 0.24
CA LYS A 84 -42.13 23.97 0.97
C LYS A 84 -43.03 23.85 2.19
N ASP A 85 -42.86 24.80 3.11
CA ASP A 85 -43.71 24.96 4.31
C ASP A 85 -43.72 23.71 5.22
N CYS A 86 -42.63 22.93 5.24
CA CYS A 86 -42.51 21.78 6.13
C CYS A 86 -42.38 22.27 7.59
N PRO A 87 -43.21 21.77 8.53
CA PRO A 87 -43.15 22.23 9.91
C PRO A 87 -41.90 21.79 10.65
N ILE A 88 -41.39 22.67 11.49
CA ILE A 88 -40.34 22.39 12.47
C ILE A 88 -41.01 22.33 13.85
N TRP A 89 -41.04 21.14 14.43
CA TRP A 89 -41.65 20.86 15.71
C TRP A 89 -40.66 20.96 16.88
N GLU A 90 -41.08 21.56 18.00
CA GLU A 90 -40.33 21.60 19.23
C GLU A 90 -40.45 20.27 19.97
N ARG A 91 -39.25 19.61 20.17
CA ARG A 91 -39.15 18.29 20.81
C ARG A 91 -39.61 18.30 22.27
N THR A 92 -39.26 19.34 23.03
CA THR A 92 -39.52 19.43 24.46
C THR A 92 -41.02 19.51 24.81
N GLY A 93 -41.85 19.95 23.87
CA GLY A 93 -43.32 20.02 24.03
C GLY A 93 -44.05 18.74 23.64
N LEU A 94 -43.37 17.79 22.99
CA LEU A 94 -44.00 16.54 22.56
C LEU A 94 -44.17 15.59 23.75
N LYS A 95 -45.34 15.00 23.91
CA LYS A 95 -45.75 14.08 24.98
C LYS A 95 -45.89 12.65 24.43
N HIS A 96 -45.92 11.67 25.35
CA HIS A 96 -46.24 10.29 24.98
C HIS A 96 -47.54 10.14 24.19
N GLY A 97 -47.44 9.52 23.02
CA GLY A 97 -48.59 9.30 22.10
C GLY A 97 -48.80 10.37 21.05
N HIS A 98 -48.04 11.49 21.07
CA HIS A 98 -48.07 12.43 19.95
C HIS A 98 -47.53 11.81 18.70
N ARG A 99 -48.19 12.10 17.57
CA ARG A 99 -47.77 11.66 16.22
C ARG A 99 -47.53 12.85 15.30
N VAL A 100 -46.43 12.81 14.57
CA VAL A 100 -46.15 13.76 13.50
C VAL A 100 -45.91 13.02 12.19
N PHE A 101 -46.36 13.60 11.09
CA PHE A 101 -46.18 13.04 9.75
C PHE A 101 -45.15 13.83 8.98
N GLY A 102 -44.32 13.14 8.23
CA GLY A 102 -43.34 13.75 7.33
C GLY A 102 -43.98 14.28 6.02
N PRO A 103 -43.33 15.20 5.32
CA PRO A 103 -41.98 15.69 5.66
C PRO A 103 -42.01 16.78 6.74
N CYS A 104 -41.26 16.63 7.80
CA CYS A 104 -41.09 17.62 8.87
C CYS A 104 -39.75 17.43 9.61
N VAL A 105 -39.40 18.42 10.44
CA VAL A 105 -38.25 18.35 11.33
C VAL A 105 -38.74 18.44 12.78
N ILE A 106 -38.20 17.60 13.67
CA ILE A 106 -38.34 17.74 15.11
C ILE A 106 -37.01 18.27 15.64
N THR A 107 -37.01 19.46 16.23
CA THR A 107 -35.81 20.15 16.70
C THR A 107 -35.70 20.10 18.24
N GLU A 108 -34.48 19.94 18.74
CA GLU A 108 -34.12 20.10 20.15
C GLU A 108 -32.82 20.84 20.28
N MET A 109 -32.35 21.07 21.48
CA MET A 109 -31.21 21.93 21.75
C MET A 109 -29.92 21.51 21.02
N ASP A 110 -29.68 20.21 20.87
CA ASP A 110 -28.42 19.62 20.38
C ASP A 110 -28.57 18.70 19.18
N SER A 111 -29.80 18.48 18.72
CA SER A 111 -30.07 17.61 17.56
C SER A 111 -31.35 17.98 16.79
N ASN A 112 -31.41 17.42 15.57
CA ASN A 112 -32.60 17.51 14.75
C ASN A 112 -32.97 16.12 14.23
N THR A 113 -34.25 15.78 14.26
CA THR A 113 -34.80 14.55 13.68
C THR A 113 -35.60 14.87 12.44
N LEU A 114 -35.17 14.45 11.27
CA LEU A 114 -35.88 14.59 10.01
C LEU A 114 -36.86 13.42 9.84
N ILE A 115 -38.13 13.73 9.65
CA ILE A 115 -39.15 12.73 9.28
C ILE A 115 -39.35 12.85 7.78
N LEU A 116 -39.08 11.79 7.06
CA LEU A 116 -39.12 11.74 5.60
C LEU A 116 -40.60 11.75 5.09
N PRO A 117 -40.82 12.11 3.81
CA PRO A 117 -42.11 11.87 3.18
C PRO A 117 -42.56 10.41 3.33
N ASN A 118 -43.85 10.17 3.54
CA ASN A 118 -44.43 8.84 3.79
C ASN A 118 -43.96 8.13 5.06
N PHE A 119 -43.38 8.89 6.01
CA PHE A 119 -43.05 8.40 7.34
C PHE A 119 -43.87 9.12 8.40
N LYS A 120 -44.11 8.45 9.50
CA LYS A 120 -44.66 9.02 10.72
C LYS A 120 -43.74 8.76 11.91
N ALA A 121 -43.78 9.65 12.85
CA ALA A 121 -43.09 9.51 14.12
C ALA A 121 -44.08 9.54 15.28
N GLU A 122 -43.90 8.73 16.30
CA GLU A 122 -44.66 8.70 17.54
C GLU A 122 -43.76 8.72 18.75
N VAL A 123 -44.11 9.46 19.76
CA VAL A 123 -43.31 9.54 20.99
C VAL A 123 -43.78 8.45 21.96
N ASP A 124 -42.85 7.62 22.44
CA ASP A 124 -43.12 6.56 23.41
C ASP A 124 -43.21 7.05 24.85
N THR A 125 -43.42 6.14 25.79
CA THR A 125 -43.59 6.44 27.23
C THR A 125 -42.38 7.09 27.87
N VAL A 126 -41.17 6.79 27.38
CA VAL A 126 -39.92 7.30 27.92
C VAL A 126 -39.32 8.45 27.12
N GLY A 127 -40.03 8.83 26.05
CA GLY A 127 -39.66 9.95 25.22
C GLY A 127 -38.88 9.61 23.96
N ASN A 128 -38.68 8.35 23.57
CA ASN A 128 -38.08 8.04 22.27
C ASN A 128 -39.01 8.42 21.13
N ILE A 129 -38.43 8.87 20.03
CA ILE A 129 -39.16 9.11 18.78
C ILE A 129 -39.05 7.81 17.94
N MET A 130 -40.17 7.11 17.84
CA MET A 130 -40.30 5.91 17.04
C MET A 130 -40.74 6.31 15.64
N ILE A 131 -39.96 5.96 14.61
CA ILE A 131 -40.21 6.36 13.21
C ILE A 131 -40.44 5.11 12.35
N TRP A 132 -41.49 5.09 11.56
CA TRP A 132 -41.74 4.04 10.58
C TRP A 132 -42.55 4.56 9.37
N SER A 133 -42.42 3.82 8.25
CA SER A 133 -43.13 4.15 7.01
C SER A 133 -44.66 4.02 7.17
N VAL A 134 -45.38 4.91 6.55
CA VAL A 134 -46.88 4.91 6.50
C VAL A 134 -47.39 4.13 5.29
N GLU A 135 -46.53 3.73 4.37
CA GLU A 135 -46.93 3.08 3.13
C GLU A 135 -47.49 1.67 3.35
N ASP A 136 -48.64 1.46 2.73
CA ASP A 136 -49.26 0.16 2.50
C ASP A 136 -48.27 -0.71 1.68
N LYS A 137 -48.12 -2.00 2.02
CA LYS A 137 -47.22 -2.95 1.37
C LYS A 137 -47.58 -3.31 -0.09
N SER A 138 -48.17 -2.43 -0.85
CA SER A 138 -48.23 -2.51 -2.30
C SER A 138 -46.89 -1.99 -2.81
N GLN A 139 -45.94 -2.91 -3.02
CA GLN A 139 -44.68 -2.56 -3.66
C GLN A 139 -44.92 -1.78 -4.94
N PRO A 140 -44.22 -0.63 -5.14
CA PRO A 140 -44.12 -0.10 -6.48
C PRO A 140 -43.55 -1.17 -7.37
N ALA A 141 -44.03 -1.29 -8.60
CA ALA A 141 -43.42 -2.18 -9.59
C ALA A 141 -41.89 -1.97 -9.58
N PRO A 142 -41.07 -3.05 -9.61
CA PRO A 142 -39.62 -2.91 -9.52
C PRO A 142 -39.20 -1.92 -10.60
N SER A 143 -38.74 -0.75 -10.18
CA SER A 143 -38.00 0.10 -11.08
C SER A 143 -36.81 -0.75 -11.54
N ASN A 144 -36.54 -0.80 -12.83
CA ASN A 144 -35.38 -1.52 -13.38
C ASN A 144 -34.01 -0.93 -12.87
N ARG A 145 -34.04 -0.04 -11.92
CA ARG A 145 -32.91 0.68 -11.35
C ARG A 145 -32.67 0.17 -9.92
N LEU A 146 -31.44 -0.24 -9.66
CA LEU A 146 -30.99 -0.61 -8.30
C LEU A 146 -31.21 0.57 -7.36
N ASP A 147 -31.68 0.28 -6.15
CA ASP A 147 -31.76 1.26 -5.09
C ASP A 147 -30.35 1.67 -4.63
N PRO A 148 -29.98 2.97 -4.66
CA PRO A 148 -28.66 3.43 -4.25
C PRO A 148 -28.25 3.01 -2.84
N VAL A 149 -29.20 2.99 -1.89
CA VAL A 149 -28.96 2.57 -0.51
C VAL A 149 -28.57 1.09 -0.44
N THR A 150 -29.20 0.25 -1.25
CA THR A 150 -28.84 -1.17 -1.36
C THR A 150 -27.41 -1.32 -1.90
N VAL A 151 -26.99 -0.53 -2.89
CA VAL A 151 -25.61 -0.54 -3.43
C VAL A 151 -24.61 -0.12 -2.36
N ASP A 152 -24.90 0.93 -1.60
CA ASP A 152 -23.99 1.42 -0.54
C ASP A 152 -23.87 0.44 0.64
N ILE A 153 -24.97 -0.23 1.01
CA ILE A 153 -24.94 -1.33 2.00
C ILE A 153 -24.06 -2.49 1.50
N PHE A 154 -24.21 -2.84 0.23
CA PHE A 154 -23.44 -3.93 -0.37
C PHE A 154 -21.96 -3.58 -0.43
N GLU A 155 -21.60 -2.38 -0.88
CA GLU A 155 -20.22 -1.88 -0.91
C GLU A 155 -19.58 -1.89 0.48
N SER A 156 -20.29 -1.40 1.50
CA SER A 156 -19.84 -1.42 2.90
C SER A 156 -19.62 -2.86 3.40
N ALA A 157 -20.49 -3.80 3.03
CA ALA A 157 -20.33 -5.20 3.39
C ALA A 157 -19.10 -5.86 2.74
N LEU A 158 -18.80 -5.51 1.47
CA LEU A 158 -17.58 -5.95 0.78
C LEU A 158 -16.31 -5.42 1.47
N GLN A 159 -16.29 -4.14 1.83
CA GLN A 159 -15.17 -3.54 2.57
C GLN A 159 -14.98 -4.20 3.93
N ASN A 160 -16.05 -4.48 4.66
CA ASN A 160 -15.98 -5.20 5.93
C ASN A 160 -15.46 -6.63 5.76
N ALA A 161 -15.90 -7.36 4.72
CA ALA A 161 -15.39 -8.69 4.43
C ALA A 161 -13.87 -8.67 4.16
N ARG A 162 -13.39 -7.68 3.40
CA ARG A 162 -11.95 -7.49 3.19
C ARG A 162 -11.21 -7.15 4.48
N ASN A 163 -11.75 -6.26 5.33
CA ASN A 163 -11.13 -5.91 6.61
C ASN A 163 -11.08 -7.12 7.58
N GLU A 164 -12.04 -8.05 7.50
CA GLU A 164 -11.98 -9.32 8.23
C GLU A 164 -10.83 -10.20 7.72
N MET A 165 -10.56 -10.21 6.40
CA MET A 165 -9.39 -10.90 5.83
C MET A 165 -8.09 -10.35 6.40
N ASP A 166 -7.87 -9.03 6.34
CA ASP A 166 -6.67 -8.34 6.86
C ASP A 166 -6.48 -8.66 8.36
N SER A 167 -7.57 -8.59 9.14
CA SER A 167 -7.54 -8.84 10.59
C SER A 167 -7.20 -10.28 10.93
N LEU A 168 -7.65 -11.24 10.14
CA LEU A 168 -7.34 -12.65 10.34
C LEU A 168 -5.86 -12.91 10.05
N MET A 169 -5.36 -12.42 8.93
CA MET A 169 -3.96 -12.61 8.53
C MET A 169 -3.00 -12.05 9.57
N THR A 170 -3.19 -10.80 9.99
CA THR A 170 -2.31 -10.16 10.99
C THR A 170 -2.31 -10.82 12.37
N ARG A 171 -3.34 -11.62 12.69
CA ARG A 171 -3.45 -12.32 13.98
C ARG A 171 -2.92 -13.75 13.95
N THR A 172 -2.87 -14.41 12.78
CA THR A 172 -2.64 -15.84 12.68
C THR A 172 -1.38 -16.23 11.93
N THR A 173 -0.76 -15.30 11.17
CA THR A 173 0.48 -15.56 10.46
C THR A 173 1.70 -15.52 11.37
N MET A 174 2.76 -16.21 10.97
CA MET A 174 4.04 -16.26 11.66
C MET A 174 5.10 -15.35 11.04
N SER A 175 5.08 -15.17 9.72
CA SER A 175 6.00 -14.29 9.00
C SER A 175 5.82 -12.83 9.44
N PRO A 176 6.86 -12.17 10.01
CA PRO A 176 6.79 -10.79 10.47
C PRO A 176 6.42 -9.78 9.37
N ALA A 177 6.80 -10.06 8.13
CA ALA A 177 6.38 -9.26 6.98
C ALA A 177 4.85 -9.19 6.87
N ILE A 178 4.14 -10.30 7.03
CA ILE A 178 2.68 -10.36 6.99
C ILE A 178 2.09 -9.83 8.29
N ARG A 179 2.49 -10.40 9.44
CA ARG A 179 1.88 -10.14 10.74
C ARG A 179 2.10 -8.72 11.25
N GLU A 180 3.35 -8.25 11.21
CA GLU A 180 3.76 -6.97 11.78
C GLU A 180 3.77 -5.86 10.73
N GLN A 181 4.31 -6.14 9.53
CA GLN A 181 4.46 -5.13 8.48
C GLN A 181 3.25 -5.04 7.56
N GLN A 182 2.33 -6.02 7.58
CA GLN A 182 1.13 -6.07 6.73
C GLN A 182 1.48 -6.09 5.23
N ASP A 183 2.56 -6.82 4.88
CA ASP A 183 2.91 -7.09 3.47
C ASP A 183 2.05 -8.25 2.96
N GLU A 184 0.78 -7.91 2.72
CA GLU A 184 -0.27 -8.81 2.29
C GLU A 184 -1.33 -8.06 1.50
N PHE A 185 -2.03 -8.73 0.58
CA PHE A 185 -3.07 -8.11 -0.26
C PHE A 185 -4.25 -9.03 -0.43
N ASN A 186 -5.38 -8.61 0.12
CA ASN A 186 -6.65 -9.31 0.05
C ASN A 186 -7.53 -8.76 -1.09
N VAL A 187 -8.14 -9.67 -1.85
CA VAL A 187 -8.97 -9.37 -3.01
C VAL A 187 -10.25 -10.19 -2.96
N ILE A 188 -11.38 -9.54 -3.26
CA ILE A 188 -12.63 -10.20 -3.64
C ILE A 188 -12.94 -9.80 -5.07
N ALA A 189 -13.19 -10.79 -5.95
CA ALA A 189 -13.46 -10.58 -7.36
C ALA A 189 -14.79 -11.21 -7.78
N GLU A 190 -15.39 -10.67 -8.85
CA GLU A 190 -16.58 -11.25 -9.47
C GLU A 190 -16.21 -12.54 -10.26
N PRO A 191 -17.18 -13.36 -10.69
CA PRO A 191 -16.89 -14.65 -11.33
C PRO A 191 -15.97 -14.60 -12.56
N GLY A 192 -15.92 -13.50 -13.31
CA GLY A 192 -15.03 -13.29 -14.46
C GLY A 192 -13.63 -12.82 -14.06
N GLY A 193 -13.39 -12.59 -12.77
CA GLY A 193 -12.11 -12.28 -12.19
C GLY A 193 -11.83 -10.80 -11.97
N LYS A 194 -12.72 -9.87 -12.29
CA LYS A 194 -12.52 -8.44 -11.98
C LYS A 194 -12.61 -8.20 -10.49
N MET A 195 -11.64 -7.51 -9.93
CA MET A 195 -11.66 -7.07 -8.54
C MET A 195 -12.84 -6.15 -8.28
N ILE A 196 -13.62 -6.45 -7.25
CA ILE A 196 -14.71 -5.60 -6.74
C ILE A 196 -14.33 -4.86 -5.46
N VAL A 197 -13.43 -5.43 -4.67
CA VAL A 197 -12.76 -4.78 -3.53
C VAL A 197 -11.37 -5.40 -3.31
N GLY A 198 -10.37 -4.56 -3.10
CA GLY A 198 -8.98 -4.97 -2.93
C GLY A 198 -8.04 -3.77 -3.00
N GLN A 199 -6.74 -4.02 -3.28
CA GLN A 199 -5.73 -2.95 -3.32
C GLN A 199 -5.00 -2.83 -4.66
N PHE A 200 -4.58 -3.93 -5.28
CA PHE A 200 -3.64 -3.93 -6.40
C PHE A 200 -4.18 -4.49 -7.71
N GLY A 201 -5.48 -4.58 -7.86
CA GLY A 201 -6.12 -5.26 -8.95
C GLY A 201 -6.31 -6.75 -8.69
N SER A 202 -6.99 -7.42 -9.59
CA SER A 202 -7.26 -8.84 -9.47
C SER A 202 -6.07 -9.68 -9.95
N PHE A 203 -5.85 -10.79 -9.29
CA PHE A 203 -4.91 -11.85 -9.69
C PHE A 203 -5.61 -12.96 -10.50
N ILE A 204 -6.93 -12.89 -10.59
CA ILE A 204 -7.77 -13.95 -11.14
C ILE A 204 -7.77 -14.00 -12.67
N PRO A 205 -7.74 -12.87 -13.42
CA PRO A 205 -7.70 -12.94 -14.88
C PRO A 205 -6.50 -13.72 -15.41
N GLU A 206 -5.30 -13.42 -14.89
CA GLU A 206 -4.06 -14.09 -15.30
C GLU A 206 -4.07 -15.58 -14.89
N PHE A 207 -4.67 -15.90 -13.74
CA PHE A 207 -4.89 -17.29 -13.34
C PHE A 207 -5.85 -18.01 -14.31
N LEU A 208 -6.98 -17.40 -14.67
CA LEU A 208 -7.97 -18.00 -15.58
C LEU A 208 -7.39 -18.24 -16.98
N GLU A 209 -6.49 -17.38 -17.43
CA GLU A 209 -5.76 -17.57 -18.69
C GLU A 209 -4.74 -18.71 -18.61
N ALA A 210 -4.08 -18.89 -17.48
CA ALA A 210 -3.06 -19.91 -17.28
C ALA A 210 -3.65 -21.30 -16.95
N TRP A 211 -4.85 -21.36 -16.37
CA TRP A 211 -5.46 -22.59 -15.89
C TRP A 211 -6.35 -23.28 -16.93
N ASN A 212 -5.96 -24.47 -17.37
CA ASN A 212 -6.71 -25.27 -18.34
C ASN A 212 -7.57 -26.38 -17.73
N GLY A 213 -7.62 -26.50 -16.39
CA GLY A 213 -8.39 -27.53 -15.68
C GLY A 213 -9.81 -27.10 -15.30
N THR A 214 -10.57 -28.01 -14.72
CA THR A 214 -11.88 -27.71 -14.14
C THR A 214 -11.72 -26.91 -12.85
N ILE A 215 -12.69 -26.04 -12.57
CA ILE A 215 -12.82 -25.25 -11.35
C ILE A 215 -14.09 -25.72 -10.66
N GLU A 216 -13.95 -26.26 -9.43
CA GLU A 216 -15.04 -26.92 -8.71
C GLU A 216 -15.15 -26.35 -7.27
N PRO A 217 -16.33 -26.50 -6.61
CA PRO A 217 -16.51 -26.12 -5.22
C PRO A 217 -15.48 -26.79 -4.29
N GLY A 218 -14.85 -26.02 -3.42
CA GLY A 218 -13.84 -26.50 -2.48
C GLY A 218 -12.44 -26.68 -3.07
N ASP A 219 -12.20 -26.22 -4.30
CA ASP A 219 -10.85 -26.11 -4.84
C ASP A 219 -10.08 -24.95 -4.20
N ILE A 220 -8.77 -25.16 -3.98
CA ILE A 220 -7.84 -24.13 -3.51
C ILE A 220 -6.62 -24.18 -4.39
N TYR A 221 -6.24 -23.01 -4.91
CA TYR A 221 -5.08 -22.87 -5.77
C TYR A 221 -3.97 -22.08 -5.08
N LEU A 222 -2.72 -22.50 -5.31
CA LEU A 222 -1.51 -21.82 -4.87
C LEU A 222 -0.60 -21.59 -6.06
N THR A 223 0.03 -20.43 -6.10
CA THR A 223 1.18 -20.13 -6.97
C THR A 223 2.08 -19.11 -6.32
N ASN A 224 3.37 -19.13 -6.70
CA ASN A 224 4.31 -18.06 -6.41
C ASN A 224 5.21 -17.75 -7.63
N ASP A 225 4.84 -18.26 -8.81
CA ASP A 225 5.67 -18.13 -10.01
C ASP A 225 5.19 -16.97 -10.90
N PRO A 226 5.91 -15.84 -10.95
CA PRO A 226 5.55 -14.69 -11.77
C PRO A 226 5.39 -15.02 -13.25
N TYR A 227 6.18 -15.95 -13.77
CA TYR A 227 6.17 -16.30 -15.18
C TYR A 227 4.95 -17.14 -15.59
N SER A 228 4.36 -17.88 -14.65
CA SER A 228 3.17 -18.68 -14.93
C SER A 228 1.84 -17.93 -14.84
N VAL A 229 1.85 -16.74 -14.22
CA VAL A 229 0.63 -15.93 -14.00
C VAL A 229 0.80 -14.48 -14.47
N GLY A 230 1.57 -14.24 -15.53
CA GLY A 230 1.67 -12.92 -16.16
C GLY A 230 2.07 -11.78 -15.21
N GLY A 231 2.86 -12.07 -14.17
CA GLY A 231 3.29 -11.08 -13.18
C GLY A 231 2.28 -10.79 -12.06
N ALA A 232 1.20 -11.57 -11.93
CA ALA A 232 0.20 -11.41 -10.86
C ALA A 232 0.83 -11.47 -9.47
N VAL A 233 1.88 -12.27 -9.28
CA VAL A 233 2.88 -12.12 -8.21
C VAL A 233 4.19 -11.66 -8.84
N SER A 234 5.04 -10.99 -8.08
CA SER A 234 6.19 -10.31 -8.68
C SER A 234 7.56 -10.87 -8.26
N HIS A 235 7.61 -11.72 -7.23
CA HIS A 235 8.75 -12.53 -6.82
C HIS A 235 8.30 -13.76 -6.01
N TYR A 236 9.20 -14.72 -5.81
CA TYR A 236 8.86 -16.05 -5.27
C TYR A 236 8.45 -16.05 -3.79
N ASN A 237 8.75 -15.00 -3.02
CA ASN A 237 8.29 -14.88 -1.63
C ASN A 237 6.79 -14.59 -1.51
N ASP A 238 6.15 -14.06 -2.54
CA ASP A 238 4.72 -13.78 -2.56
C ASP A 238 3.94 -15.04 -2.90
N TRP A 239 3.30 -15.65 -1.91
CA TRP A 239 2.46 -16.84 -2.10
C TRP A 239 1.02 -16.45 -2.27
N LEU A 240 0.47 -16.68 -3.46
CA LEU A 240 -0.88 -16.34 -3.87
C LEU A 240 -1.81 -17.53 -3.68
N ILE A 241 -2.84 -17.36 -2.85
CA ILE A 241 -3.96 -18.28 -2.69
C ILE A 241 -5.17 -17.74 -3.45
N MET A 242 -5.88 -18.62 -4.15
CA MET A 242 -7.11 -18.29 -4.88
C MET A 242 -8.17 -19.36 -4.61
N MET A 243 -9.38 -18.93 -4.26
CA MET A 243 -10.49 -19.80 -3.92
C MET A 243 -11.77 -19.37 -4.68
N PRO A 244 -12.36 -20.27 -5.49
CA PRO A 244 -13.65 -20.02 -6.12
C PRO A 244 -14.78 -20.21 -5.11
N ILE A 245 -15.70 -19.30 -5.03
CA ILE A 245 -16.83 -19.32 -4.09
C ILE A 245 -18.10 -19.69 -4.83
N PHE A 246 -18.67 -20.81 -4.43
CA PHE A 246 -19.86 -21.38 -5.04
C PHE A 246 -21.08 -21.37 -4.10
N VAL A 247 -22.25 -21.12 -4.67
CA VAL A 247 -23.53 -21.48 -4.03
C VAL A 247 -24.18 -22.55 -4.90
N LYS A 248 -24.28 -23.76 -4.38
CA LYS A 248 -24.59 -24.98 -5.15
C LYS A 248 -23.54 -25.19 -6.26
N GLU A 249 -23.94 -25.15 -7.53
CA GLU A 249 -23.04 -25.31 -8.70
C GLU A 249 -22.70 -23.96 -9.37
N LYS A 250 -23.18 -22.83 -8.82
CA LYS A 250 -22.96 -21.51 -9.39
C LYS A 250 -21.77 -20.82 -8.74
N LEU A 251 -20.76 -20.48 -9.52
CA LEU A 251 -19.67 -19.58 -9.12
C LEU A 251 -20.25 -18.18 -8.91
N ILE A 252 -20.10 -17.62 -7.71
CA ILE A 252 -20.61 -16.31 -7.35
C ILE A 252 -19.52 -15.26 -7.15
N ALA A 253 -18.32 -15.67 -6.74
CA ALA A 253 -17.19 -14.78 -6.50
C ALA A 253 -15.88 -15.58 -6.50
N TRP A 254 -14.77 -14.85 -6.48
CA TRP A 254 -13.45 -15.33 -6.08
C TRP A 254 -13.00 -14.59 -4.84
N THR A 255 -12.31 -15.29 -3.94
CA THR A 255 -11.51 -14.71 -2.88
C THR A 255 -10.06 -15.10 -3.11
N ALA A 256 -9.18 -14.13 -3.00
CA ALA A 256 -7.76 -14.35 -3.21
C ALA A 256 -6.94 -13.46 -2.30
N ASN A 257 -5.75 -13.90 -1.97
CA ASN A 257 -4.77 -13.09 -1.27
C ASN A 257 -3.36 -13.57 -1.56
N PHE A 258 -2.39 -12.70 -1.33
CA PHE A 258 -1.03 -13.17 -1.14
C PHE A 258 -0.43 -12.62 0.16
N GLY A 259 0.60 -13.30 0.64
CA GLY A 259 1.42 -12.87 1.76
C GLY A 259 2.89 -13.11 1.47
N HIS A 260 3.73 -12.16 1.91
CA HIS A 260 5.18 -12.24 1.75
C HIS A 260 5.79 -13.21 2.77
N MET A 261 6.18 -14.41 2.31
CA MET A 261 6.82 -15.45 3.13
C MET A 261 8.24 -15.04 3.51
N THR A 262 8.61 -15.24 4.77
CA THR A 262 9.96 -14.90 5.27
C THR A 262 11.07 -15.65 4.54
N ASP A 263 10.82 -16.90 4.10
CA ASP A 263 11.79 -17.70 3.35
C ASP A 263 11.07 -18.72 2.45
N VAL A 264 11.61 -18.93 1.26
CA VAL A 264 11.10 -19.89 0.26
C VAL A 264 12.21 -20.76 -0.32
N GLY A 265 13.37 -20.87 0.37
CA GLY A 265 14.45 -21.80 0.02
C GLY A 265 15.50 -21.26 -0.97
N GLY A 266 15.55 -19.95 -1.21
CA GLY A 266 16.54 -19.34 -2.12
C GLY A 266 18.02 -19.49 -1.69
N SER A 267 18.94 -19.01 -2.51
CA SER A 267 20.38 -19.13 -2.32
C SER A 267 20.94 -18.34 -1.12
N VAL A 268 20.18 -17.38 -0.62
CA VAL A 268 20.44 -16.64 0.62
C VAL A 268 19.25 -16.75 1.58
N PRO A 269 19.48 -16.71 2.91
CA PRO A 269 18.39 -16.60 3.87
C PRO A 269 17.52 -15.36 3.60
N GLY A 270 16.18 -15.52 3.65
CA GLY A 270 15.23 -14.50 3.21
C GLY A 270 14.83 -14.63 1.75
N SER A 271 15.52 -15.48 0.97
CA SER A 271 15.21 -15.83 -0.42
C SER A 271 15.08 -14.65 -1.39
N LEU A 272 15.83 -13.57 -1.11
CA LEU A 272 15.90 -12.36 -1.95
C LEU A 272 17.36 -12.08 -2.35
N PRO A 273 18.01 -12.98 -3.14
CA PRO A 273 19.40 -12.81 -3.54
C PRO A 273 19.56 -11.67 -4.54
N CYS A 274 20.30 -10.62 -4.15
CA CYS A 274 20.62 -9.50 -5.05
C CYS A 274 21.52 -9.92 -6.20
N ALA A 275 22.39 -10.90 -5.94
CA ALA A 275 23.37 -11.39 -6.90
C ALA A 275 22.85 -12.53 -7.79
N ALA A 276 21.57 -12.88 -7.73
CA ALA A 276 21.00 -13.93 -8.56
C ALA A 276 21.03 -13.57 -10.05
N HIS A 277 21.41 -14.56 -10.86
CA HIS A 277 21.37 -14.49 -12.32
C HIS A 277 20.17 -15.24 -12.92
N SER A 278 19.51 -16.04 -12.10
CA SER A 278 18.41 -16.90 -12.53
C SER A 278 17.44 -17.13 -11.38
N ILE A 279 16.15 -17.28 -11.74
CA ILE A 279 15.08 -17.66 -10.79
C ILE A 279 15.39 -18.95 -10.02
N PHE A 280 16.24 -19.84 -10.51
CA PHE A 280 16.62 -21.07 -9.81
C PHE A 280 17.44 -20.81 -8.54
N GLU A 281 17.92 -19.58 -8.33
CA GLU A 281 18.60 -19.15 -7.12
C GLU A 281 17.66 -18.50 -6.09
N GLU A 282 16.40 -18.21 -6.47
CA GLU A 282 15.45 -17.41 -5.69
C GLU A 282 14.50 -18.23 -4.81
N GLY A 283 14.51 -19.56 -4.93
CA GLY A 283 13.73 -20.48 -4.10
C GLY A 283 12.82 -21.42 -4.87
N ILE A 284 11.88 -22.02 -4.15
CA ILE A 284 10.93 -22.95 -4.75
C ILE A 284 9.99 -22.22 -5.72
N GLN A 285 9.81 -22.77 -6.90
CA GLN A 285 8.92 -22.28 -7.94
C GLN A 285 7.66 -23.16 -7.95
N ILE A 286 6.53 -22.57 -7.62
CA ILE A 286 5.23 -23.24 -7.58
C ILE A 286 4.37 -22.64 -8.71
N PRO A 287 4.26 -23.30 -9.87
CA PRO A 287 3.32 -22.87 -10.90
C PRO A 287 1.90 -22.96 -10.37
N VAL A 288 0.91 -22.45 -11.10
CA VAL A 288 -0.50 -22.59 -10.69
C VAL A 288 -0.80 -24.03 -10.36
N THR A 289 -1.04 -24.33 -9.10
CA THR A 289 -1.18 -25.68 -8.57
C THR A 289 -2.40 -25.77 -7.66
N LYS A 290 -3.21 -26.81 -7.84
CA LYS A 290 -4.34 -27.11 -6.97
C LYS A 290 -3.83 -27.81 -5.72
N ILE A 291 -3.83 -27.10 -4.57
CA ILE A 291 -3.39 -27.64 -3.27
C ILE A 291 -4.52 -28.33 -2.50
N ALA A 292 -5.78 -28.03 -2.83
CA ALA A 292 -6.94 -28.80 -2.40
C ALA A 292 -7.91 -28.98 -3.57
N SER A 293 -8.54 -30.13 -3.67
CA SER A 293 -9.56 -30.46 -4.65
C SER A 293 -10.82 -30.90 -3.95
N LYS A 294 -11.95 -30.21 -4.19
CA LYS A 294 -13.24 -30.51 -3.56
C LYS A 294 -13.15 -30.59 -2.02
N GLY A 295 -12.38 -29.71 -1.41
CA GLY A 295 -12.15 -29.69 0.04
C GLY A 295 -11.09 -30.65 0.57
N VAL A 296 -10.50 -31.51 -0.27
CA VAL A 296 -9.48 -32.49 0.14
C VAL A 296 -8.09 -31.96 -0.20
N TRP A 297 -7.26 -31.74 0.81
CA TRP A 297 -5.90 -31.25 0.67
C TRP A 297 -4.96 -32.30 0.08
N ASN A 298 -4.06 -31.88 -0.80
CA ASN A 298 -2.94 -32.66 -1.29
C ASN A 298 -1.74 -32.51 -0.34
N MET A 299 -1.76 -33.29 0.76
CA MET A 299 -0.73 -33.18 1.80
C MET A 299 0.65 -33.61 1.31
N ASP A 300 0.75 -34.58 0.40
CA ASP A 300 2.03 -35.06 -0.14
C ASP A 300 2.73 -33.92 -0.91
N LEU A 301 1.98 -33.18 -1.72
CA LEU A 301 2.49 -32.00 -2.40
C LEU A 301 2.96 -30.92 -1.42
N MET A 302 2.16 -30.63 -0.39
CA MET A 302 2.51 -29.62 0.62
C MET A 302 3.78 -30.00 1.39
N GLU A 303 3.98 -31.29 1.73
CA GLU A 303 5.21 -31.75 2.37
C GLU A 303 6.44 -31.59 1.47
N VAL A 304 6.30 -31.84 0.16
CA VAL A 304 7.38 -31.57 -0.81
C VAL A 304 7.72 -30.08 -0.84
N ILE A 305 6.72 -29.22 -0.85
CA ILE A 305 6.92 -27.77 -0.84
C ILE A 305 7.65 -27.33 0.44
N TYR A 306 7.15 -27.71 1.61
CA TYR A 306 7.73 -27.32 2.91
C TYR A 306 9.15 -27.87 3.11
N ARG A 307 9.48 -29.03 2.52
CA ARG A 307 10.83 -29.62 2.61
C ARG A 307 11.93 -28.77 1.97
N ASN A 308 11.55 -27.90 1.04
CA ASN A 308 12.50 -27.01 0.31
C ASN A 308 12.71 -25.64 0.98
N ILE A 309 12.16 -25.42 2.16
CA ILE A 309 12.12 -24.11 2.84
C ILE A 309 12.87 -24.19 4.17
N ARG A 310 13.52 -23.09 4.60
CA ARG A 310 14.29 -23.04 5.87
C ARG A 310 13.38 -22.93 7.09
N LEU A 311 12.19 -22.35 6.95
CA LEU A 311 11.23 -22.11 8.02
C LEU A 311 9.88 -22.81 7.72
N PRO A 312 9.86 -24.17 7.61
CA PRO A 312 8.69 -24.89 7.13
C PRO A 312 7.45 -24.71 8.02
N GLU A 313 7.63 -24.61 9.34
CA GLU A 313 6.51 -24.45 10.28
C GLU A 313 5.86 -23.06 10.15
N TRP A 314 6.65 -22.01 9.87
CA TRP A 314 6.11 -20.67 9.60
C TRP A 314 5.29 -20.68 8.32
N ASN A 315 5.85 -21.18 7.21
CA ASN A 315 5.12 -21.24 5.95
C ASN A 315 3.87 -22.12 6.03
N ARG A 316 3.90 -23.20 6.82
CA ARG A 316 2.72 -24.03 7.08
C ARG A 316 1.61 -23.27 7.80
N SER A 317 1.98 -22.48 8.81
CA SER A 317 1.04 -21.61 9.53
C SER A 317 0.50 -20.52 8.62
N ASP A 318 1.39 -19.86 7.85
CA ASP A 318 1.02 -18.75 6.97
C ASP A 318 0.07 -19.20 5.84
N VAL A 319 0.32 -20.37 5.21
CA VAL A 319 -0.62 -20.93 4.21
C VAL A 319 -2.01 -21.19 4.81
N ARG A 320 -2.07 -21.70 6.04
CA ARG A 320 -3.37 -21.89 6.73
C ARG A 320 -4.07 -20.56 6.97
N ALA A 321 -3.34 -19.54 7.38
CA ALA A 321 -3.88 -18.20 7.59
C ALA A 321 -4.39 -17.57 6.29
N LEU A 322 -3.63 -17.69 5.19
CA LEU A 322 -4.03 -17.21 3.86
C LEU A 322 -5.34 -17.89 3.41
N VAL A 323 -5.42 -19.21 3.53
CA VAL A 323 -6.64 -19.97 3.18
C VAL A 323 -7.82 -19.60 4.07
N ALA A 324 -7.61 -19.48 5.39
CA ALA A 324 -8.66 -19.10 6.33
C ALA A 324 -9.19 -17.67 6.06
N SER A 325 -8.30 -16.75 5.67
CA SER A 325 -8.67 -15.40 5.24
C SER A 325 -9.57 -15.41 4.00
N CYS A 326 -9.24 -16.22 2.99
CA CYS A 326 -10.10 -16.40 1.82
C CYS A 326 -11.46 -17.06 2.18
N ASP A 327 -11.46 -18.04 3.09
CA ASP A 327 -12.68 -18.75 3.52
C ASP A 327 -13.66 -17.83 4.26
N ILE A 328 -13.16 -16.94 5.15
CA ILE A 328 -14.03 -16.00 5.87
C ILE A 328 -14.70 -15.02 4.90
N ALA A 329 -13.97 -14.48 3.94
CA ALA A 329 -14.54 -13.63 2.90
C ALA A 329 -15.55 -14.41 2.03
N GLY A 330 -15.23 -15.67 1.67
CA GLY A 330 -16.13 -16.55 0.96
C GLY A 330 -17.47 -16.74 1.68
N LYS A 331 -17.45 -16.94 3.01
CA LYS A 331 -18.66 -17.00 3.84
C LYS A 331 -19.47 -15.71 3.76
N ARG A 332 -18.82 -14.54 3.83
CA ARG A 332 -19.50 -13.23 3.68
C ARG A 332 -20.12 -13.07 2.29
N MET A 333 -19.45 -13.52 1.24
CA MET A 333 -20.02 -13.50 -0.11
C MET A 333 -21.25 -14.39 -0.25
N ILE A 334 -21.24 -15.59 0.36
CA ILE A 334 -22.39 -16.51 0.40
C ILE A 334 -23.57 -15.87 1.18
N GLU A 335 -23.30 -15.21 2.32
CA GLU A 335 -24.30 -14.48 3.11
C GLU A 335 -24.93 -13.36 2.28
N LEU A 336 -24.13 -12.54 1.59
CA LEU A 336 -24.61 -11.48 0.70
C LEU A 336 -25.46 -12.04 -0.45
N TYR A 337 -24.96 -13.07 -1.12
CA TYR A 337 -25.72 -13.71 -2.20
C TYR A 337 -27.05 -14.30 -1.70
N THR A 338 -27.04 -14.96 -0.53
CA THR A 338 -28.25 -15.55 0.07
C THR A 338 -29.27 -14.48 0.44
N ARG A 339 -28.80 -13.32 0.94
CA ARG A 339 -29.65 -12.20 1.33
C ARG A 339 -30.31 -11.50 0.13
N PHE A 340 -29.53 -11.26 -0.93
CA PHE A 340 -29.94 -10.41 -2.03
C PHE A 340 -30.42 -11.18 -3.28
N GLY A 341 -30.00 -12.43 -3.46
CA GLY A 341 -30.33 -13.25 -4.63
C GLY A 341 -29.75 -12.72 -5.95
N ASP A 342 -29.93 -13.50 -7.01
CA ASP A 342 -29.39 -13.20 -8.35
C ASP A 342 -29.81 -11.82 -8.89
N THR A 343 -31.03 -11.44 -8.62
CA THR A 343 -31.66 -10.22 -9.18
C THR A 343 -31.09 -8.91 -8.62
N VAL A 344 -30.39 -8.97 -7.48
CA VAL A 344 -29.75 -7.81 -6.84
C VAL A 344 -28.25 -7.98 -6.78
N TYR A 345 -27.73 -9.16 -6.43
CA TYR A 345 -26.33 -9.41 -6.19
C TYR A 345 -25.43 -9.05 -7.40
N PHE A 346 -25.66 -9.68 -8.57
CA PHE A 346 -24.84 -9.41 -9.76
C PHE A 346 -25.05 -8.02 -10.36
N PRO A 347 -26.28 -7.50 -10.48
CA PRO A 347 -26.46 -6.13 -10.90
C PRO A 347 -25.77 -5.11 -9.99
N THR A 348 -25.72 -5.32 -8.68
CA THR A 348 -25.02 -4.43 -7.75
C THR A 348 -23.51 -4.46 -7.97
N ILE A 349 -22.91 -5.62 -8.18
CA ILE A 349 -21.48 -5.74 -8.53
C ILE A 349 -21.19 -4.97 -9.83
N ASN A 350 -22.03 -5.14 -10.85
CA ASN A 350 -21.87 -4.42 -12.11
C ASN A 350 -21.99 -2.91 -11.94
N GLU A 351 -22.90 -2.43 -11.09
CA GLU A 351 -23.04 -1.00 -10.78
C GLU A 351 -21.79 -0.45 -10.09
N LEU A 352 -21.21 -1.19 -9.13
CA LEU A 352 -19.96 -0.78 -8.46
C LEU A 352 -18.78 -0.68 -9.46
N LEU A 353 -18.66 -1.64 -10.37
CA LEU A 353 -17.65 -1.60 -11.44
C LEU A 353 -17.89 -0.40 -12.38
N ASP A 354 -19.15 -0.15 -12.75
CA ASP A 354 -19.52 0.94 -13.65
C ASP A 354 -19.36 2.33 -12.99
N ARG A 355 -19.57 2.46 -11.68
CA ARG A 355 -19.27 3.68 -10.91
C ARG A 355 -17.79 4.05 -11.05
N ASN A 356 -16.87 3.11 -10.85
CA ASN A 356 -15.43 3.33 -11.04
C ASN A 356 -15.08 3.70 -12.48
N ARG A 357 -15.64 2.99 -13.45
CA ARG A 357 -15.44 3.28 -14.85
C ARG A 357 -15.87 4.70 -15.22
N LYS A 358 -17.05 5.11 -14.77
CA LYS A 358 -17.59 6.47 -14.98
C LYS A 358 -16.71 7.53 -14.33
N ALA A 359 -16.27 7.30 -13.08
CA ALA A 359 -15.39 8.22 -12.36
C ALA A 359 -14.08 8.44 -13.11
N VAL A 360 -13.36 7.36 -13.48
CA VAL A 360 -12.11 7.47 -14.24
C VAL A 360 -12.35 8.10 -15.62
N SER A 361 -13.42 7.72 -16.34
CA SER A 361 -13.76 8.33 -17.64
C SER A 361 -13.99 9.85 -17.51
N SER A 362 -14.67 10.30 -16.48
CA SER A 362 -14.91 11.72 -16.20
C SER A 362 -13.58 12.46 -15.94
N ILE A 363 -12.68 11.88 -15.15
CA ILE A 363 -11.35 12.44 -14.87
C ILE A 363 -10.54 12.53 -16.17
N LEU A 364 -10.52 11.49 -16.99
CA LEU A 364 -9.80 11.49 -18.26
C LEU A 364 -10.31 12.57 -19.20
N GLN A 365 -11.62 12.81 -19.23
CA GLN A 365 -12.22 13.84 -20.08
C GLN A 365 -11.95 15.26 -19.58
N SER A 366 -12.01 15.48 -18.26
CA SER A 366 -11.96 16.82 -17.67
C SER A 366 -10.54 17.27 -17.30
N ALA A 367 -9.66 16.33 -16.91
CA ALA A 367 -8.40 16.68 -16.30
C ALA A 367 -7.15 16.30 -17.11
N ILE A 368 -7.22 15.30 -18.01
CA ILE A 368 -6.07 14.81 -18.76
C ILE A 368 -6.16 15.32 -20.21
N PRO A 369 -5.24 16.18 -20.67
CA PRO A 369 -5.18 16.65 -22.05
C PRO A 369 -4.77 15.56 -23.04
N ASP A 370 -5.02 15.76 -24.35
CA ASP A 370 -4.72 14.80 -25.41
C ASP A 370 -3.24 14.79 -25.86
N GLN A 371 -2.44 15.82 -25.43
CA GLN A 371 -1.03 15.86 -25.79
C GLN A 371 -0.27 14.67 -25.17
N PRO A 372 0.60 14.00 -25.93
CA PRO A 372 1.40 12.91 -25.40
C PRO A 372 2.39 13.40 -24.33
N ALA A 373 2.72 12.53 -23.39
CA ALA A 373 3.77 12.74 -22.41
C ALA A 373 4.79 11.61 -22.50
N TYR A 374 6.06 11.94 -22.31
CA TYR A 374 7.16 10.98 -22.19
C TYR A 374 7.87 11.22 -20.87
N PHE A 375 8.21 10.15 -20.18
CA PHE A 375 9.00 10.21 -18.95
C PHE A 375 9.91 9.01 -18.81
N GLU A 376 11.06 9.21 -18.18
CA GLU A 376 12.02 8.17 -17.86
C GLU A 376 12.60 8.37 -16.47
N ASP A 377 12.91 7.28 -15.79
CA ASP A 377 13.65 7.26 -14.54
C ASP A 377 14.53 6.00 -14.48
N TRP A 378 15.41 5.90 -13.47
CA TRP A 378 16.47 4.90 -13.45
C TRP A 378 16.48 4.14 -12.13
N ILE A 379 16.83 2.87 -12.20
CA ILE A 379 17.32 2.07 -11.08
C ILE A 379 18.84 2.28 -11.02
N ASP A 380 19.36 2.61 -9.85
CA ASP A 380 20.75 3.08 -9.70
C ASP A 380 21.80 2.05 -10.12
N ASP A 381 21.60 0.77 -9.76
CA ASP A 381 22.47 -0.34 -10.14
C ASP A 381 21.77 -1.70 -9.99
N ASP A 382 22.44 -2.74 -10.52
CA ASP A 382 21.97 -4.12 -10.47
C ASP A 382 22.61 -4.97 -9.36
N GLY A 383 23.37 -4.35 -8.44
CA GLY A 383 24.13 -5.06 -7.41
C GLY A 383 25.41 -5.74 -7.92
N GLN A 384 25.69 -5.70 -9.23
CA GLN A 384 26.89 -6.27 -9.87
C GLN A 384 27.80 -5.17 -10.43
N GLY A 385 27.55 -3.90 -10.08
CA GLY A 385 28.32 -2.75 -10.52
C GLY A 385 27.96 -2.23 -11.90
N VAL A 386 26.79 -2.58 -12.41
CA VAL A 386 26.23 -2.06 -13.67
C VAL A 386 24.99 -1.24 -13.42
N GLY A 387 24.94 -0.04 -14.01
CA GLY A 387 23.83 0.91 -13.90
C GLY A 387 24.21 2.32 -14.34
N PRO A 388 23.29 3.29 -14.38
CA PRO A 388 21.88 3.09 -14.06
C PRO A 388 21.09 2.39 -15.18
N TRP A 389 20.03 1.67 -14.79
CA TRP A 389 19.09 0.98 -15.71
C TRP A 389 17.84 1.79 -15.92
N LYS A 390 17.52 2.09 -17.17
CA LYS A 390 16.44 2.97 -17.58
C LYS A 390 15.09 2.27 -17.69
N ILE A 391 14.06 2.91 -17.13
CA ILE A 391 12.66 2.64 -17.45
C ILE A 391 12.10 3.86 -18.14
N ALA A 392 11.53 3.68 -19.33
CA ALA A 392 10.94 4.74 -20.14
C ALA A 392 9.47 4.42 -20.44
N CYS A 393 8.63 5.46 -20.47
CA CYS A 393 7.22 5.30 -20.81
C CYS A 393 6.68 6.50 -21.58
N THR A 394 5.89 6.24 -22.61
CA THR A 394 5.12 7.24 -23.33
C THR A 394 3.63 7.06 -23.05
N MET A 395 2.99 8.09 -22.51
CA MET A 395 1.54 8.14 -22.30
C MET A 395 0.86 8.89 -23.44
N ARG A 396 -0.24 8.34 -23.96
CA ARG A 396 -1.11 9.03 -24.94
C ARG A 396 -2.56 8.87 -24.53
N LYS A 397 -3.35 9.94 -24.77
CA LYS A 397 -4.82 9.85 -24.65
C LYS A 397 -5.45 9.94 -26.03
N LYS A 398 -6.31 8.99 -26.35
CA LYS A 398 -7.09 8.97 -27.60
C LYS A 398 -8.48 8.41 -27.34
N GLU A 399 -9.52 9.09 -27.83
CA GLU A 399 -10.91 8.63 -27.74
C GLU A 399 -11.37 8.31 -26.30
N GLY A 400 -10.87 9.10 -25.31
CA GLY A 400 -11.22 8.91 -23.90
C GLY A 400 -10.51 7.75 -23.21
N LYS A 401 -9.52 7.11 -23.87
CA LYS A 401 -8.67 6.07 -23.30
C LYS A 401 -7.24 6.53 -23.14
N LEU A 402 -6.53 6.01 -22.15
CA LEU A 402 -5.08 6.14 -21.99
C LEU A 402 -4.36 4.94 -22.58
N SER A 403 -3.22 5.18 -23.23
CA SER A 403 -2.26 4.13 -23.59
C SER A 403 -0.90 4.45 -23.01
N PHE A 404 -0.23 3.43 -22.47
CA PHE A 404 1.11 3.50 -21.92
C PHE A 404 2.01 2.57 -22.74
N ASP A 405 3.08 3.11 -23.29
CA ASP A 405 4.03 2.40 -24.12
C ASP A 405 5.41 2.45 -23.47
N PHE A 406 5.91 1.31 -23.00
CA PHE A 406 7.21 1.16 -22.36
C PHE A 406 8.37 0.89 -23.33
N SER A 407 8.18 1.09 -24.62
CA SER A 407 9.26 1.08 -25.59
C SER A 407 10.33 2.11 -25.22
N GLY A 408 11.61 1.71 -25.30
CA GLY A 408 12.74 2.53 -24.85
C GLY A 408 13.20 2.23 -23.42
N THR A 409 12.52 1.34 -22.67
CA THR A 409 13.03 0.75 -21.44
C THR A 409 14.25 -0.12 -21.75
N ASP A 410 15.28 -0.16 -20.87
CA ASP A 410 16.45 -1.01 -21.05
C ASP A 410 16.08 -2.50 -21.15
N PRO A 411 16.94 -3.33 -21.79
CA PRO A 411 16.73 -4.78 -21.81
C PRO A 411 16.68 -5.37 -20.40
N GLN A 412 16.16 -6.59 -20.29
CA GLN A 412 16.27 -7.34 -19.04
C GLN A 412 17.72 -7.37 -18.56
N SER A 413 17.92 -7.15 -17.27
CA SER A 413 19.21 -7.23 -16.60
C SER A 413 19.64 -8.70 -16.44
N PRO A 414 20.95 -9.00 -16.49
CA PRO A 414 21.46 -10.32 -16.12
C PRO A 414 21.37 -10.60 -14.60
N SER A 415 20.90 -9.65 -13.81
CA SER A 415 20.73 -9.67 -12.37
C SER A 415 19.27 -9.62 -11.98
N SER A 416 18.98 -9.56 -10.69
CA SER A 416 17.66 -9.76 -10.08
C SER A 416 16.73 -8.53 -10.06
N ILE A 417 17.11 -7.43 -10.71
CA ILE A 417 16.30 -6.19 -10.73
C ILE A 417 15.13 -6.21 -11.73
N ASN A 418 14.99 -7.26 -12.52
CA ASN A 418 13.90 -7.39 -13.48
C ASN A 418 12.54 -7.50 -12.76
N MET A 419 11.49 -7.10 -13.45
CA MET A 419 10.12 -7.23 -12.99
C MET A 419 9.23 -7.76 -14.11
N TYR A 420 8.54 -8.87 -13.88
CA TYR A 420 7.45 -9.24 -14.77
C TYR A 420 6.22 -8.40 -14.39
N LEU A 421 5.95 -7.31 -15.13
CA LEU A 421 4.92 -6.35 -14.78
C LEU A 421 3.53 -6.86 -15.17
N SER A 422 2.66 -7.10 -14.18
CA SER A 422 1.25 -7.38 -14.43
C SER A 422 0.54 -6.17 -15.03
N VAL A 423 -0.18 -6.40 -16.12
CA VAL A 423 -1.01 -5.38 -16.76
C VAL A 423 -2.12 -4.90 -15.84
N SER A 424 -2.78 -5.81 -15.13
CA SER A 424 -3.84 -5.50 -14.16
C SER A 424 -3.32 -4.62 -13.02
N MET A 425 -2.16 -4.95 -12.45
CA MET A 425 -1.54 -4.17 -11.39
C MET A 425 -1.19 -2.75 -11.85
N PHE A 426 -0.59 -2.57 -13.01
CA PHE A 426 -0.24 -1.24 -13.50
C PHE A 426 -1.49 -0.41 -13.82
N LYS A 427 -2.54 -1.00 -14.39
CA LYS A 427 -3.83 -0.32 -14.55
C LYS A 427 -4.38 0.17 -13.23
N MET A 428 -4.29 -0.63 -12.18
CA MET A 428 -4.72 -0.23 -10.84
C MET A 428 -3.87 0.94 -10.29
N PHE A 429 -2.55 0.96 -10.52
CA PHE A 429 -1.70 2.10 -10.15
C PHE A 429 -2.18 3.40 -10.81
N VAL A 430 -2.47 3.34 -12.11
CA VAL A 430 -3.04 4.49 -12.83
C VAL A 430 -4.36 4.94 -12.21
N GLY A 431 -5.27 3.99 -11.96
CA GLY A 431 -6.58 4.27 -11.35
C GLY A 431 -6.47 4.90 -9.97
N MET A 432 -5.58 4.38 -9.12
CA MET A 432 -5.36 4.93 -7.78
C MET A 432 -4.82 6.37 -7.82
N TYR A 433 -3.84 6.67 -8.71
CA TYR A 433 -3.37 8.03 -8.90
C TYR A 433 -4.50 8.98 -9.29
N LEU A 434 -5.37 8.57 -10.20
CA LEU A 434 -6.48 9.38 -10.67
C LEU A 434 -7.56 9.56 -9.60
N LEU A 435 -8.02 8.46 -8.99
CA LEU A 435 -9.13 8.48 -8.04
C LEU A 435 -8.77 9.14 -6.71
N VAL A 436 -7.61 8.78 -6.11
CA VAL A 436 -7.20 9.34 -4.80
C VAL A 436 -7.02 10.86 -4.84
N VAL A 437 -6.53 11.40 -5.96
CA VAL A 437 -6.35 12.85 -6.12
C VAL A 437 -7.66 13.57 -6.41
N TYR A 438 -8.59 12.93 -7.13
CA TYR A 438 -9.78 13.58 -7.66
C TYR A 438 -11.05 13.30 -6.84
N ASP A 439 -11.22 12.05 -6.41
CA ASP A 439 -12.36 11.61 -5.62
C ASP A 439 -12.00 10.40 -4.75
N SER A 440 -11.50 10.67 -3.55
CA SER A 440 -11.11 9.66 -2.57
C SER A 440 -12.30 8.89 -1.95
N SER A 441 -13.54 9.28 -2.26
CA SER A 441 -14.74 8.58 -1.78
C SER A 441 -15.06 7.32 -2.60
N VAL A 442 -14.53 7.24 -3.82
CA VAL A 442 -14.72 6.08 -4.70
C VAL A 442 -13.78 4.95 -4.28
N VAL A 443 -14.34 3.79 -3.94
CA VAL A 443 -13.56 2.58 -3.63
C VAL A 443 -12.96 2.02 -4.92
N PRO A 444 -11.62 1.95 -5.07
CA PRO A 444 -11.01 1.47 -6.31
C PRO A 444 -11.36 0.01 -6.59
N ASN A 445 -11.72 -0.28 -7.84
CA ASN A 445 -11.94 -1.62 -8.37
C ASN A 445 -11.56 -1.69 -9.86
N ASP A 446 -11.64 -2.86 -10.50
CA ASP A 446 -11.20 -3.08 -11.89
C ASP A 446 -12.17 -2.55 -12.96
N GLY A 447 -13.22 -1.84 -12.59
CA GLY A 447 -14.25 -1.38 -13.52
C GLY A 447 -13.76 -0.49 -14.66
N PHE A 448 -12.65 0.23 -14.46
CA PHE A 448 -12.07 1.16 -15.44
C PHE A 448 -10.98 0.55 -16.33
N HIS A 449 -10.61 -0.72 -16.15
CA HIS A 449 -9.47 -1.34 -16.84
C HIS A 449 -9.56 -1.31 -18.38
N ASP A 450 -10.76 -1.26 -18.93
CA ASP A 450 -11.00 -1.11 -20.39
C ASP A 450 -10.68 0.30 -20.95
N LEU A 451 -10.46 1.28 -20.06
CA LEU A 451 -10.05 2.63 -20.42
C LEU A 451 -8.52 2.79 -20.54
N ILE A 452 -7.75 1.74 -20.22
CA ILE A 452 -6.28 1.79 -20.18
C ILE A 452 -5.71 0.64 -21.00
N ASP A 453 -4.88 0.99 -21.99
CA ASP A 453 -4.10 0.07 -22.81
C ASP A 453 -2.61 0.16 -22.43
N ILE A 454 -1.90 -0.98 -22.38
CA ILE A 454 -0.50 -1.05 -21.96
C ILE A 454 0.27 -1.90 -22.97
N HIS A 455 1.40 -1.37 -23.43
CA HIS A 455 2.36 -2.08 -24.27
C HIS A 455 3.70 -2.19 -23.53
N ILE A 456 4.18 -3.43 -23.34
CA ILE A 456 5.46 -3.73 -22.70
C ILE A 456 6.25 -4.65 -23.64
N PRO A 457 7.38 -4.20 -24.21
CA PRO A 457 8.17 -5.04 -25.11
C PRO A 457 8.73 -6.28 -24.41
N GLU A 458 8.64 -7.42 -25.06
CA GLU A 458 9.23 -8.67 -24.54
C GLU A 458 10.76 -8.59 -24.54
N GLY A 459 11.38 -9.04 -23.47
CA GLY A 459 12.84 -9.00 -23.25
C GLY A 459 13.35 -7.68 -22.68
N CYS A 460 12.48 -6.71 -22.37
CA CYS A 460 12.86 -5.54 -21.59
C CYS A 460 12.82 -5.83 -20.09
N LEU A 461 13.30 -4.88 -19.27
CA LEU A 461 13.37 -4.96 -17.81
C LEU A 461 12.00 -5.25 -17.14
N LEU A 462 10.88 -4.83 -17.78
CA LEU A 462 9.51 -4.98 -17.30
C LEU A 462 8.78 -6.19 -17.86
N HIS A 463 9.38 -6.90 -18.82
CA HIS A 463 8.86 -8.14 -19.41
C HIS A 463 10.02 -9.10 -19.69
N PRO A 464 10.73 -9.52 -18.65
CA PRO A 464 11.87 -10.41 -18.79
C PRO A 464 11.43 -11.79 -19.23
N ILE A 465 12.32 -12.48 -19.95
CA ILE A 465 12.12 -13.85 -20.41
C ILE A 465 12.70 -14.83 -19.41
N ARG A 466 11.92 -15.82 -19.01
CA ARG A 466 12.38 -16.90 -18.14
C ARG A 466 13.66 -17.55 -18.68
N PRO A 467 14.68 -17.77 -17.84
CA PRO A 467 14.71 -17.78 -16.38
C PRO A 467 15.35 -16.53 -15.73
N ALA A 468 15.11 -15.31 -16.25
CA ALA A 468 15.70 -14.11 -15.66
C ALA A 468 15.28 -13.95 -14.19
N ALA A 469 16.22 -13.51 -13.35
CA ALA A 469 16.02 -13.33 -11.91
C ALA A 469 15.14 -12.09 -11.60
N LEU A 470 14.36 -12.12 -10.49
CA LEU A 470 13.33 -11.15 -10.14
C LEU A 470 13.38 -10.68 -8.67
N SER A 471 14.25 -11.20 -7.83
CA SER A 471 14.16 -11.02 -6.36
C SER A 471 14.25 -9.56 -5.90
N CYS A 472 14.98 -8.69 -6.62
CA CYS A 472 15.09 -7.26 -6.33
C CYS A 472 14.13 -6.37 -7.14
N ARG A 473 13.03 -6.90 -7.65
CA ARG A 473 12.01 -6.18 -8.45
C ARG A 473 11.40 -4.98 -7.75
N THR A 474 11.47 -4.90 -6.41
CA THR A 474 10.87 -3.81 -5.61
C THR A 474 11.36 -2.44 -6.07
N HIS A 475 12.64 -2.33 -6.43
CA HIS A 475 13.21 -1.08 -6.91
C HIS A 475 12.65 -0.68 -8.27
N THR A 476 12.31 -1.66 -9.11
CA THR A 476 11.68 -1.46 -10.41
C THR A 476 10.24 -0.99 -10.26
N VAL A 477 9.45 -1.60 -9.37
CA VAL A 477 8.06 -1.16 -9.13
C VAL A 477 8.00 0.25 -8.54
N ALA A 478 8.93 0.60 -7.66
CA ALA A 478 8.99 1.95 -7.09
C ALA A 478 9.22 3.02 -8.17
N ARG A 479 10.05 2.74 -9.18
CA ARG A 479 10.27 3.65 -10.31
C ARG A 479 9.04 3.82 -11.19
N LEU A 480 8.19 2.79 -11.33
CA LEU A 480 6.94 2.91 -12.09
C LEU A 480 5.99 3.95 -11.49
N LEU A 481 5.96 4.08 -10.15
CA LEU A 481 5.14 5.10 -9.48
C LEU A 481 5.69 6.51 -9.72
N ASP A 482 7.02 6.70 -9.65
CA ASP A 482 7.66 7.97 -9.97
C ASP A 482 7.45 8.34 -11.46
N ILE A 483 7.56 7.37 -12.38
CA ILE A 483 7.30 7.57 -13.82
C ILE A 483 5.84 7.96 -14.07
N LEU A 484 4.90 7.29 -13.42
CA LEU A 484 3.47 7.59 -13.57
C LEU A 484 3.15 9.02 -13.11
N SER A 485 3.72 9.43 -11.96
CA SER A 485 3.63 10.82 -11.50
C SER A 485 4.20 11.80 -12.52
N GLY A 486 5.38 11.52 -13.05
CA GLY A 486 6.03 12.35 -14.07
C GLY A 486 5.21 12.46 -15.36
N LEU A 487 4.62 11.38 -15.84
CA LEU A 487 3.77 11.35 -17.04
C LEU A 487 2.49 12.17 -16.86
N LEU A 488 1.73 11.86 -15.81
CA LEU A 488 0.47 12.55 -15.52
C LEU A 488 0.72 14.04 -15.24
N GLY A 489 1.71 14.34 -14.40
CA GLY A 489 2.01 15.67 -13.91
C GLY A 489 2.46 16.65 -14.99
N GLN A 490 3.15 16.19 -16.06
CA GLN A 490 3.51 17.04 -17.20
C GLN A 490 2.28 17.63 -17.91
N ARG A 491 1.15 16.97 -17.83
CA ARG A 491 -0.09 17.38 -18.52
C ARG A 491 -1.16 17.85 -17.57
N ALA A 492 -1.10 17.40 -16.32
CA ALA A 492 -2.05 17.74 -15.27
C ALA A 492 -1.28 17.88 -13.93
N PRO A 493 -0.72 19.09 -13.63
CA PRO A 493 0.16 19.31 -12.48
C PRO A 493 -0.44 18.92 -11.12
N GLN A 494 -1.77 18.87 -11.00
CA GLN A 494 -2.47 18.42 -9.79
C GLN A 494 -2.22 16.94 -9.48
N PHE A 495 -1.73 16.14 -10.43
CA PHE A 495 -1.33 14.74 -10.23
C PHE A 495 0.18 14.58 -10.00
N MET A 496 0.96 15.64 -10.07
CA MET A 496 2.41 15.57 -9.99
C MET A 496 2.88 15.53 -8.54
N THR A 497 3.42 14.40 -8.10
CA THR A 497 4.25 14.30 -6.89
C THR A 497 5.73 14.42 -7.27
N ALA A 498 6.60 14.79 -6.34
CA ALA A 498 8.04 14.61 -6.51
C ALA A 498 8.41 13.10 -6.46
N ALA A 499 9.69 12.75 -6.62
CA ALA A 499 10.16 11.36 -6.51
C ALA A 499 10.43 10.95 -5.06
N GLY A 500 10.54 9.64 -4.86
CA GLY A 500 10.83 9.02 -3.59
C GLY A 500 9.69 8.11 -3.11
N PHE A 501 8.77 7.71 -4.03
CA PHE A 501 7.83 6.67 -3.71
C PHE A 501 8.59 5.43 -3.25
N SER A 502 8.26 5.02 -2.10
CA SER A 502 8.58 3.84 -1.34
C SER A 502 9.42 2.76 -2.05
N ASP A 503 10.69 3.01 -2.18
CA ASP A 503 11.67 1.98 -2.50
C ASP A 503 12.05 1.28 -1.18
N SER A 504 11.22 0.36 -0.72
CA SER A 504 11.38 -0.27 0.59
C SER A 504 12.76 -0.90 0.76
N PRO A 505 13.64 -0.37 1.64
CA PRO A 505 14.91 -1.01 1.92
C PRO A 505 14.68 -2.34 2.62
N HIS A 506 15.33 -3.39 2.10
CA HIS A 506 15.24 -4.74 2.64
C HIS A 506 16.48 -5.09 3.43
N PHE A 507 16.29 -5.62 4.60
CA PHE A 507 17.34 -6.09 5.48
C PHE A 507 17.04 -7.52 5.94
N MET A 508 17.93 -8.45 5.60
CA MET A 508 17.88 -9.82 6.07
C MET A 508 19.09 -10.07 6.96
N TYR A 509 18.84 -10.71 8.12
CA TYR A 509 19.89 -11.10 9.06
C TYR A 509 19.65 -12.51 9.55
N SER A 510 20.66 -13.36 9.46
CA SER A 510 20.55 -14.77 9.82
C SER A 510 21.86 -15.31 10.42
N GLY A 511 21.74 -16.35 11.22
CA GLY A 511 22.86 -16.99 11.86
C GLY A 511 22.43 -18.04 12.88
N TYR A 512 23.37 -18.43 13.73
CA TYR A 512 23.10 -19.33 14.83
C TYR A 512 23.32 -18.62 16.16
N ARG A 513 22.44 -18.83 17.11
CA ARG A 513 22.63 -18.42 18.50
C ARG A 513 23.71 -19.29 19.18
N ASP A 514 24.23 -18.85 20.32
CA ASP A 514 25.20 -19.61 21.12
C ASP A 514 24.67 -21.02 21.51
N ASN A 515 23.36 -21.21 21.61
CA ASN A 515 22.70 -22.49 21.89
C ASN A 515 22.54 -23.38 20.64
N GLY A 516 23.01 -22.95 19.47
CA GLY A 516 22.87 -23.66 18.20
C GLY A 516 21.55 -23.47 17.46
N GLU A 517 20.64 -22.65 17.98
CA GLU A 517 19.36 -22.34 17.35
C GLU A 517 19.57 -21.41 16.15
N TRP A 518 18.95 -21.75 15.01
CA TRP A 518 18.94 -20.88 13.81
C TRP A 518 17.99 -19.72 14.02
N PHE A 519 18.41 -18.51 13.65
CA PHE A 519 17.53 -17.35 13.54
C PHE A 519 17.59 -16.74 12.14
N GLN A 520 16.48 -16.15 11.71
CA GLN A 520 16.38 -15.47 10.44
C GLN A 520 15.36 -14.33 10.53
N LEU A 521 15.84 -13.12 10.32
CA LEU A 521 15.04 -11.90 10.22
C LEU A 521 14.87 -11.52 8.75
N TYR A 522 13.69 -11.13 8.37
CA TYR A 522 13.38 -10.32 7.21
C TYR A 522 12.72 -9.04 7.69
N TRP A 523 13.20 -7.90 7.24
CA TRP A 523 12.72 -6.57 7.65
C TRP A 523 12.67 -5.63 6.46
N LEU A 524 11.56 -4.87 6.36
CA LEU A 524 11.37 -3.77 5.44
C LEU A 524 11.52 -2.44 6.16
N GLY A 525 12.31 -1.54 5.61
CA GLY A 525 12.43 -0.17 6.06
C GLY A 525 11.63 0.81 5.21
N PHE A 526 11.75 2.08 5.57
CA PHE A 526 11.05 3.18 4.91
C PHE A 526 11.99 4.34 4.66
N GLY A 527 11.65 5.16 3.65
CA GLY A 527 12.36 6.40 3.34
C GLY A 527 11.47 7.61 3.47
N GLY A 528 11.98 8.77 3.07
CA GLY A 528 11.19 9.97 2.94
C GLY A 528 10.24 9.89 1.74
N ILE A 529 8.96 10.14 1.97
CA ILE A 529 7.93 10.14 0.93
C ILE A 529 7.98 11.46 0.15
N PRO A 530 7.66 11.47 -1.16
CA PRO A 530 7.67 12.68 -1.96
C PRO A 530 6.66 13.73 -1.47
N ALA A 531 7.01 14.99 -1.66
CA ALA A 531 6.06 16.08 -1.56
C ALA A 531 5.04 16.01 -2.70
N ARG A 532 3.84 16.50 -2.44
CA ARG A 532 2.67 16.42 -3.33
C ARG A 532 1.95 17.78 -3.43
N PRO A 533 1.05 17.97 -4.41
CA PRO A 533 0.35 19.25 -4.62
C PRO A 533 -0.44 19.77 -3.41
N ILE A 534 -0.77 18.91 -2.47
CA ILE A 534 -1.65 19.22 -1.33
C ILE A 534 -0.94 19.11 0.03
N GLY A 535 0.38 18.87 0.06
CA GLY A 535 1.07 18.73 1.36
C GLY A 535 2.49 18.23 1.30
N ASP A 536 3.14 18.33 2.45
CA ASP A 536 4.46 17.80 2.69
C ASP A 536 4.49 16.27 2.57
N GLY A 537 5.65 15.73 2.21
CA GLY A 537 5.90 14.30 2.25
C GLY A 537 6.03 13.80 3.70
N PRO A 538 5.40 12.67 4.06
CA PRO A 538 5.62 12.02 5.34
C PRO A 538 7.08 11.60 5.55
N ASP A 539 7.56 11.73 6.79
CA ASP A 539 8.91 11.36 7.18
C ASP A 539 8.98 9.84 7.49
N GLY A 540 9.96 9.13 6.95
CA GLY A 540 10.19 7.71 7.25
C GLY A 540 8.94 6.84 7.12
N HIS A 541 8.25 6.91 6.00
CA HIS A 541 6.96 6.25 5.79
C HIS A 541 6.94 5.42 4.49
N CYS A 542 5.96 4.54 4.38
CA CYS A 542 5.62 3.79 3.19
C CYS A 542 4.19 4.16 2.75
N LEU A 543 4.02 4.63 1.51
CA LEU A 543 2.68 4.82 0.93
C LEU A 543 2.19 3.58 0.19
N TRP A 544 3.10 2.61 -0.03
CA TRP A 544 2.82 1.52 -0.91
C TRP A 544 3.43 0.19 -0.45
N PRO A 545 2.64 -0.75 -0.13
CA PRO A 545 1.28 -0.62 0.40
C PRO A 545 1.32 0.16 1.73
N ALA A 546 0.22 0.30 2.42
CA ALA A 546 0.18 0.95 3.74
C ALA A 546 0.87 0.09 4.84
N MET A 547 2.11 -0.32 4.58
CA MET A 547 2.90 -1.17 5.47
C MET A 547 3.23 -0.46 6.78
N LYS A 548 3.47 -1.24 7.83
CA LYS A 548 3.86 -0.78 9.16
C LYS A 548 5.30 -1.17 9.47
N ALA A 549 5.94 -0.39 10.35
CA ALA A 549 7.23 -0.80 10.91
C ALA A 549 7.05 -1.95 11.91
N ILE A 550 7.99 -2.89 11.93
CA ILE A 550 8.06 -3.86 13.02
C ILE A 550 8.44 -3.09 14.30
N PRO A 551 7.74 -3.27 15.42
CA PRO A 551 8.12 -2.63 16.67
C PRO A 551 9.56 -3.00 17.10
N ASN A 552 10.34 -2.02 17.56
CA ASN A 552 11.73 -2.23 17.97
C ASN A 552 11.86 -3.28 19.08
N GLU A 553 10.91 -3.28 20.03
CA GLU A 553 10.84 -4.24 21.13
C GLU A 553 10.69 -5.68 20.62
N PHE A 554 9.89 -5.88 19.56
CA PHE A 554 9.75 -7.17 18.92
C PHE A 554 11.08 -7.62 18.29
N LEU A 555 11.74 -6.73 17.55
CA LEU A 555 13.02 -7.02 16.89
C LEU A 555 14.09 -7.41 17.90
N GLU A 556 14.25 -6.66 18.99
CA GLU A 556 15.25 -6.93 20.04
C GLU A 556 14.90 -8.17 20.87
N PHE A 557 13.61 -8.51 21.00
CA PHE A 557 13.19 -9.69 21.75
C PHE A 557 13.42 -11.00 20.98
N TYR A 558 13.09 -11.01 19.70
CA TYR A 558 13.13 -12.24 18.90
C TYR A 558 14.46 -12.46 18.16
N TYR A 559 15.23 -11.39 17.91
CA TYR A 559 16.47 -11.49 17.12
C TYR A 559 17.67 -10.99 17.91
N PRO A 560 18.87 -11.57 17.68
CA PRO A 560 20.08 -11.17 18.43
C PRO A 560 20.65 -9.86 17.86
N LEU A 561 19.91 -8.79 17.97
CA LEU A 561 20.28 -7.43 17.57
C LEU A 561 19.80 -6.41 18.62
N ARG A 562 20.37 -5.22 18.54
CA ARG A 562 19.96 -4.07 19.33
C ARG A 562 19.92 -2.83 18.44
N ILE A 563 18.87 -2.04 18.60
CA ILE A 563 18.68 -0.81 17.84
C ILE A 563 19.31 0.33 18.63
N GLU A 564 20.45 0.84 18.17
CA GLU A 564 21.19 1.93 18.81
C GLU A 564 20.56 3.29 18.47
N VAL A 565 20.04 3.45 17.25
CA VAL A 565 19.40 4.68 16.76
C VAL A 565 18.20 4.30 15.90
N PHE A 566 17.10 4.99 16.08
CA PHE A 566 15.92 4.95 15.21
C PHE A 566 15.25 6.32 15.22
N ASP A 567 15.58 7.15 14.24
CA ASP A 567 15.05 8.50 14.12
C ASP A 567 15.00 8.98 12.65
N THR A 568 14.59 10.22 12.43
CA THR A 568 14.59 10.88 11.12
C THR A 568 15.82 11.78 10.99
N VAL A 569 16.33 11.94 9.77
CA VAL A 569 17.47 12.80 9.47
C VAL A 569 16.97 14.18 9.06
N ALA A 570 17.19 15.18 9.89
CA ALA A 570 16.84 16.56 9.55
C ALA A 570 17.51 17.00 8.23
N ASP A 571 16.83 17.84 7.44
CA ASP A 571 17.27 18.39 6.14
C ASP A 571 17.42 17.38 5.01
N SER A 572 17.10 16.12 5.22
CA SER A 572 17.20 15.09 4.18
C SER A 572 16.05 15.12 3.17
N GLY A 573 14.87 15.61 3.55
CA GLY A 573 13.78 15.89 2.62
C GLY A 573 14.12 17.09 1.71
N GLY A 574 13.77 16.97 0.42
CA GLY A 574 13.97 18.03 -0.56
C GLY A 574 13.17 19.29 -0.22
N PRO A 575 13.78 20.48 -0.19
CA PRO A 575 13.06 21.73 -0.02
C PRO A 575 12.07 22.01 -1.15
N GLY A 576 10.93 22.57 -0.78
CA GLY A 576 9.89 23.00 -1.71
C GLY A 576 8.90 23.93 -1.02
N PHE A 577 7.89 24.40 -1.73
CA PHE A 577 6.70 24.98 -1.10
C PHE A 577 6.10 23.94 -0.14
N TYR A 578 6.04 22.67 -0.61
CA TYR A 578 5.88 21.50 0.22
C TYR A 578 7.21 20.73 0.30
N ARG A 579 7.63 20.40 1.52
CA ARG A 579 8.87 19.68 1.80
C ARG A 579 8.70 18.18 1.50
N GLY A 580 9.70 17.56 0.88
CA GLY A 580 9.81 16.10 0.85
C GLY A 580 9.98 15.52 2.25
N GLY A 581 9.53 14.30 2.47
CA GLY A 581 9.71 13.58 3.72
C GLY A 581 11.18 13.35 4.04
N ASN A 582 11.52 13.38 5.32
CA ASN A 582 12.88 13.11 5.78
C ASN A 582 13.20 11.60 5.73
N ALA A 583 14.45 11.29 5.49
CA ALA A 583 15.02 9.95 5.57
C ALA A 583 14.90 9.37 6.98
N GLN A 584 14.85 8.05 7.05
CA GLN A 584 14.94 7.29 8.28
C GLN A 584 16.40 6.92 8.55
N ARG A 585 16.84 6.97 9.80
CA ARG A 585 18.15 6.55 10.24
C ARG A 585 18.01 5.43 11.25
N ILE A 586 18.62 4.26 10.95
CA ILE A 586 18.57 3.07 11.79
C ILE A 586 19.98 2.52 11.95
N PHE A 587 20.40 2.30 13.21
CA PHE A 587 21.69 1.68 13.54
C PHE A 587 21.46 0.38 14.28
N TRP A 588 21.89 -0.72 13.63
CA TRP A 588 21.73 -2.09 14.10
C TRP A 588 23.02 -2.61 14.70
N ARG A 589 23.06 -2.87 16.03
CA ARG A 589 24.17 -3.60 16.64
C ARG A 589 23.87 -5.08 16.61
N PHE A 590 24.79 -5.87 16.08
CA PHE A 590 24.69 -7.33 16.05
C PHE A 590 25.20 -7.92 17.37
N LEU A 591 24.39 -8.77 18.01
CA LEU A 591 24.72 -9.44 19.25
C LEU A 591 25.28 -10.85 19.04
N GLU A 592 25.09 -11.40 17.84
CA GLU A 592 25.65 -12.67 17.38
C GLU A 592 26.32 -12.49 16.01
N ALA A 593 27.24 -13.40 15.67
CA ALA A 593 27.81 -13.47 14.33
C ALA A 593 26.78 -14.02 13.34
N GLY A 594 26.82 -13.52 12.11
CA GLY A 594 25.90 -13.97 11.07
C GLY A 594 26.16 -13.39 9.70
N ASP A 595 25.19 -13.59 8.85
CA ASP A 595 25.16 -13.04 7.48
C ASP A 595 24.03 -12.03 7.35
N ILE A 596 24.32 -10.90 6.72
CA ILE A 596 23.29 -9.97 6.29
C ILE A 596 23.25 -9.86 4.77
N SER A 597 22.05 -9.68 4.23
CA SER A 597 21.81 -9.21 2.86
C SER A 597 21.00 -7.92 2.91
N ILE A 598 21.36 -6.98 2.06
CA ILE A 598 20.74 -5.65 2.00
C ILE A 598 20.40 -5.31 0.55
N HIS A 599 19.25 -4.70 0.33
CA HIS A 599 18.99 -4.02 -0.92
C HIS A 599 18.04 -2.83 -0.73
N ASP A 600 18.42 -1.75 -1.37
CA ASP A 600 17.60 -0.54 -1.57
C ASP A 600 18.01 0.11 -2.90
N ASP A 601 17.66 1.37 -3.08
CA ASP A 601 18.09 2.17 -4.22
C ASP A 601 18.29 3.65 -3.79
N ARG A 602 18.39 4.59 -4.73
CA ARG A 602 18.57 6.03 -4.46
C ARG A 602 19.88 6.38 -3.73
N TRP A 603 20.93 5.61 -3.95
CA TRP A 603 22.27 5.92 -3.47
C TRP A 603 23.12 6.70 -4.51
N LEU A 604 22.85 6.50 -5.81
CA LEU A 604 23.48 7.21 -6.92
C LEU A 604 22.61 8.39 -7.37
N SER A 605 21.38 8.15 -7.75
CA SER A 605 20.39 9.17 -8.10
C SER A 605 19.64 9.65 -6.86
N LYS A 606 19.39 10.97 -6.76
CA LYS A 606 18.56 11.52 -5.70
C LYS A 606 17.08 11.46 -6.10
N PRO A 607 16.13 11.27 -5.16
CA PRO A 607 14.73 11.51 -5.44
C PRO A 607 14.53 12.94 -5.92
N TRP A 608 14.07 13.10 -7.16
CA TRP A 608 13.98 14.42 -7.82
C TRP A 608 12.84 15.27 -7.25
N GLY A 609 13.05 16.59 -7.25
CA GLY A 609 12.04 17.60 -6.94
C GLY A 609 11.27 18.04 -8.18
N VAL A 610 10.13 18.74 -7.99
CA VAL A 610 9.27 19.20 -9.09
C VAL A 610 8.82 20.65 -8.92
N LEU A 611 8.56 21.29 -10.06
CA LEU A 611 7.96 22.64 -10.11
C LEU A 611 8.72 23.69 -9.27
N GLY A 612 10.05 23.58 -9.24
CA GLY A 612 10.94 24.44 -8.45
C GLY A 612 11.33 23.87 -7.08
N GLY A 613 10.86 22.67 -6.75
CA GLY A 613 11.33 21.91 -5.58
C GLY A 613 12.73 21.30 -5.81
N GLU A 614 13.42 21.01 -4.73
CA GLU A 614 14.77 20.45 -4.74
C GLU A 614 14.74 18.92 -4.51
N PRO A 615 15.81 18.19 -4.94
CA PRO A 615 15.93 16.78 -4.65
C PRO A 615 16.10 16.50 -3.15
N GLY A 616 15.67 15.30 -2.74
CA GLY A 616 15.97 14.74 -1.41
C GLY A 616 17.41 14.25 -1.29
N ALA A 617 17.76 13.76 -0.10
CA ALA A 617 19.06 13.16 0.17
C ALA A 617 19.13 11.72 -0.37
N ARG A 618 20.35 11.21 -0.59
CA ARG A 618 20.58 9.81 -1.00
C ARG A 618 20.64 8.86 0.18
N SER A 619 20.46 7.57 -0.09
CA SER A 619 20.66 6.49 0.86
C SER A 619 22.15 6.20 1.07
N THR A 620 22.52 5.84 2.31
CA THR A 620 23.90 5.42 2.66
C THR A 620 23.89 4.26 3.65
N LYS A 621 24.88 3.37 3.53
CA LYS A 621 25.05 2.19 4.37
C LYS A 621 26.51 2.02 4.74
N VAL A 622 26.81 1.95 6.03
CA VAL A 622 28.17 1.79 6.53
C VAL A 622 28.20 0.72 7.63
N LEU A 623 28.97 -0.32 7.45
CA LEU A 623 29.24 -1.31 8.50
C LEU A 623 30.45 -0.87 9.32
N VAL A 624 30.23 -0.58 10.59
CA VAL A 624 31.25 -0.24 11.57
C VAL A 624 31.65 -1.53 12.28
N ARG A 625 32.88 -1.97 12.08
CA ARG A 625 33.41 -3.20 12.70
C ARG A 625 33.68 -2.99 14.18
N TYR A 626 33.36 -3.97 15.00
CA TYR A 626 33.82 -3.95 16.39
C TYR A 626 35.36 -3.85 16.48
N SER A 627 35.83 -2.98 17.35
CA SER A 627 37.24 -2.78 17.59
C SER A 627 37.45 -2.42 19.06
N GLU A 628 38.54 -2.94 19.68
CA GLU A 628 38.98 -2.53 21.01
C GLU A 628 39.41 -1.06 21.02
N ASP A 629 39.92 -0.52 19.89
CA ASP A 629 40.10 0.92 19.68
C ASP A 629 38.78 1.56 19.26
N ALA A 630 37.97 1.93 20.28
CA ALA A 630 36.67 2.55 20.05
C ALA A 630 36.74 3.95 19.38
N LYS A 631 37.94 4.56 19.27
CA LYS A 631 38.05 5.90 18.65
C LYS A 631 38.15 5.84 17.13
N ASN A 632 38.66 4.77 16.57
CA ASN A 632 38.88 4.59 15.14
C ASN A 632 38.48 3.18 14.66
N PRO A 633 37.19 2.77 14.81
CA PRO A 633 36.77 1.46 14.34
C PRO A 633 36.82 1.40 12.80
N PRO A 634 37.20 0.25 12.21
CA PRO A 634 37.14 0.08 10.76
C PRO A 634 35.70 0.28 10.22
N ARG A 635 35.58 1.04 9.14
CA ARG A 635 34.29 1.38 8.51
C ARG A 635 34.31 0.93 7.06
N VAL A 636 33.24 0.24 6.63
CA VAL A 636 33.07 -0.25 5.27
C VAL A 636 31.77 0.27 4.70
N ALA A 637 31.84 1.09 3.67
CA ALA A 637 30.65 1.56 2.95
C ALA A 637 30.16 0.50 1.96
N TYR A 638 28.84 0.39 1.79
CA TYR A 638 28.19 -0.52 0.86
C TYR A 638 27.27 0.24 -0.11
N GLY A 639 27.18 -0.28 -1.34
CA GLY A 639 26.22 0.16 -2.34
C GLY A 639 24.78 -0.25 -1.99
N SER A 640 23.90 -0.21 -2.98
CA SER A 640 22.46 -0.43 -2.74
C SER A 640 22.11 -1.91 -2.51
N LYS A 641 22.81 -2.83 -3.16
CA LYS A 641 22.45 -4.26 -3.22
C LYS A 641 23.64 -5.13 -2.95
N GLN A 642 23.61 -5.93 -1.90
CA GLN A 642 24.70 -6.84 -1.55
C GLN A 642 24.25 -8.00 -0.66
N ASP A 643 24.70 -9.20 -1.02
CA ASP A 643 24.42 -10.44 -0.32
C ASP A 643 25.58 -10.88 0.57
N ARG A 644 25.28 -11.70 1.59
CA ARG A 644 26.25 -12.47 2.40
C ARG A 644 27.35 -11.62 3.03
N ILE A 645 27.02 -10.40 3.45
CA ILE A 645 27.93 -9.58 4.24
C ILE A 645 28.08 -10.23 5.61
N LYS A 646 29.30 -10.66 5.94
CA LYS A 646 29.58 -11.24 7.25
C LYS A 646 29.62 -10.17 8.33
N VAL A 647 28.87 -10.38 9.40
CA VAL A 647 28.86 -9.54 10.59
C VAL A 647 29.34 -10.33 11.81
N GLY A 648 30.07 -9.67 12.70
CA GLY A 648 30.51 -10.18 13.97
C GLY A 648 29.75 -9.60 15.14
N LYS A 649 29.83 -10.24 16.30
CA LYS A 649 29.31 -9.72 17.56
C LYS A 649 29.90 -8.35 17.87
N GLY A 650 29.04 -7.35 18.07
CA GLY A 650 29.43 -5.97 18.36
C GLY A 650 29.56 -5.07 17.14
N ASP A 651 29.57 -5.60 15.90
CA ASP A 651 29.49 -4.79 14.68
C ASP A 651 28.21 -3.96 14.67
N VAL A 652 28.23 -2.80 13.99
CA VAL A 652 27.08 -1.91 13.84
C VAL A 652 26.86 -1.58 12.36
N LEU A 653 25.69 -1.89 11.83
CA LEU A 653 25.25 -1.38 10.53
C LEU A 653 24.56 -0.03 10.72
N GLU A 654 25.15 1.03 10.19
CA GLU A 654 24.56 2.36 10.11
C GLU A 654 23.85 2.49 8.77
N TRP A 655 22.53 2.57 8.78
CA TRP A 655 21.71 2.73 7.58
C TRP A 655 20.92 4.02 7.66
N ILE A 656 21.13 4.89 6.67
CA ILE A 656 20.33 6.07 6.41
C ILE A 656 19.64 5.87 5.07
N THR A 657 18.32 5.94 5.02
CA THR A 657 17.54 5.80 3.80
C THR A 657 17.56 7.10 2.98
N TRP A 658 16.76 7.24 1.94
CA TRP A 658 16.66 8.46 1.13
C TRP A 658 15.63 9.44 1.72
N GLY A 659 15.78 10.73 1.40
CA GLY A 659 14.76 11.75 1.59
C GLY A 659 13.89 11.92 0.34
N GLY A 660 12.59 12.18 0.48
CA GLY A 660 11.70 12.47 -0.64
C GLY A 660 12.01 13.80 -1.31
N GLY A 661 11.69 13.95 -2.60
CA GLY A 661 11.83 15.21 -3.34
C GLY A 661 10.82 16.28 -2.90
N GLY A 662 11.17 17.56 -3.03
CA GLY A 662 10.31 18.72 -2.72
C GLY A 662 9.39 19.08 -3.88
N TRP A 663 8.27 19.72 -3.57
CA TRP A 663 7.29 20.22 -4.53
C TRP A 663 7.15 21.74 -4.46
N GLY A 664 7.23 22.42 -5.61
CA GLY A 664 7.07 23.87 -5.67
C GLY A 664 8.25 24.67 -5.11
N ASN A 665 8.23 25.98 -5.29
CA ASN A 665 9.32 26.86 -4.93
C ASN A 665 9.49 26.99 -3.42
N SER A 666 10.64 26.57 -2.88
CA SER A 666 10.96 26.64 -1.44
C SER A 666 10.94 28.07 -0.87
N LEU A 667 11.20 29.09 -1.69
CA LEU A 667 11.16 30.51 -1.27
C LEU A 667 9.74 31.06 -1.08
N GLU A 668 8.71 30.27 -1.43
CA GLU A 668 7.30 30.63 -1.23
C GLU A 668 6.73 29.96 0.04
N ARG A 669 7.44 28.99 0.63
CA ARG A 669 7.04 28.36 1.89
C ARG A 669 6.94 29.38 3.02
N GLU A 670 5.86 29.31 3.80
CA GLU A 670 5.63 30.22 4.91
C GLU A 670 6.78 30.15 5.96
N PRO A 671 7.45 31.28 6.29
CA PRO A 671 8.59 31.27 7.22
C PRO A 671 8.28 30.74 8.61
N SER A 672 7.06 30.92 9.10
CA SER A 672 6.59 30.42 10.38
C SER A 672 6.50 28.89 10.40
N VAL A 673 6.14 28.26 9.28
CA VAL A 673 6.13 26.79 9.12
C VAL A 673 7.55 26.25 9.18
N VAL A 674 8.52 26.90 8.50
CA VAL A 674 9.94 26.50 8.57
C VAL A 674 10.48 26.64 9.99
N ALA A 675 10.14 27.72 10.71
CA ALA A 675 10.52 27.91 12.11
C ALA A 675 9.95 26.78 13.01
N LEU A 676 8.70 26.38 12.80
CA LEU A 676 8.07 25.26 13.50
C LEU A 676 8.79 23.93 13.21
N GLU A 677 9.18 23.68 11.95
CA GLU A 677 9.93 22.49 11.57
C GLU A 677 11.32 22.46 12.23
N VAL A 678 11.97 23.63 12.39
CA VAL A 678 13.22 23.72 13.14
C VAL A 678 13.00 23.40 14.64
N ALA A 679 11.93 23.92 15.24
CA ALA A 679 11.56 23.60 16.62
C ALA A 679 11.25 22.09 16.81
N ARG A 680 10.69 21.44 15.81
CA ARG A 680 10.41 19.98 15.74
C ARG A 680 11.62 19.14 15.33
N ARG A 681 12.77 19.74 15.03
CA ARG A 681 14.00 19.09 14.57
C ARG A 681 13.86 18.35 13.23
N LEU A 682 12.90 18.71 12.40
CA LEU A 682 12.74 18.20 11.04
C LEU A 682 13.64 18.92 10.04
N VAL A 683 13.94 20.20 10.32
CA VAL A 683 14.86 21.05 9.59
C VAL A 683 15.87 21.63 10.58
N THR A 684 17.14 21.75 10.18
CA THR A 684 18.13 22.43 11.02
C THR A 684 18.05 23.94 10.84
N ARG A 685 18.65 24.72 11.73
CA ARG A 685 18.78 26.19 11.55
C ARG A 685 19.55 26.56 10.29
N VAL A 686 20.53 25.73 9.90
CA VAL A 686 21.28 25.90 8.64
C VAL A 686 20.37 25.52 7.47
N GLY A 687 19.63 24.44 7.58
CA GLY A 687 18.68 23.99 6.56
C GLY A 687 17.56 24.99 6.28
N ALA A 688 17.11 25.75 7.29
CA ALA A 688 16.12 26.81 7.13
C ALA A 688 16.52 27.87 6.04
N ARG A 689 17.82 28.07 5.86
CA ARG A 689 18.34 28.98 4.81
C ARG A 689 18.06 28.48 3.39
N ARG A 690 17.85 27.19 3.18
CA ARG A 690 17.44 26.62 1.87
C ARG A 690 16.01 27.09 1.46
N TYR A 691 15.22 27.55 2.45
CA TYR A 691 13.90 28.16 2.26
C TYR A 691 13.97 29.70 2.27
N GLY A 692 15.19 30.24 2.30
CA GLY A 692 15.42 31.70 2.45
C GLY A 692 14.96 32.23 3.81
N VAL A 693 14.91 31.39 4.87
CA VAL A 693 14.44 31.78 6.20
C VAL A 693 15.62 31.95 7.15
N VAL A 694 15.65 33.11 7.81
CA VAL A 694 16.63 33.43 8.85
C VAL A 694 15.95 33.41 10.22
N LEU A 695 16.54 32.66 11.16
CA LEU A 695 16.00 32.51 12.50
C LEU A 695 16.89 33.20 13.55
N ARG A 696 16.25 33.88 14.48
CA ARG A 696 16.89 34.41 15.69
C ARG A 696 17.33 33.28 16.65
N PRO A 697 18.17 33.55 17.66
CA PRO A 697 18.62 32.54 18.62
C PRO A 697 17.49 31.75 19.31
N ASP A 698 16.35 32.38 19.54
CA ASP A 698 15.14 31.79 20.12
C ASP A 698 14.27 30.97 19.13
N CYS A 699 14.76 30.75 17.92
CA CYS A 699 14.07 30.10 16.79
C CYS A 699 12.89 30.91 16.23
N SER A 700 12.65 32.16 16.64
CA SER A 700 11.69 33.03 15.95
C SER A 700 12.23 33.49 14.59
N VAL A 701 11.33 33.76 13.66
CA VAL A 701 11.69 34.28 12.33
C VAL A 701 12.23 35.69 12.46
N ASP A 702 13.32 36.04 11.74
CA ASP A 702 13.75 37.37 11.51
C ASP A 702 13.19 37.87 10.15
N PRO A 703 12.14 38.72 10.14
CA PRO A 703 11.46 39.07 8.90
C PRO A 703 12.34 39.85 7.91
N GLU A 704 13.14 40.81 8.41
CA GLU A 704 13.98 41.67 7.58
C GLU A 704 15.11 40.87 6.94
N ALA A 705 15.82 40.06 7.72
CA ALA A 705 16.88 39.19 7.23
C ALA A 705 16.33 38.08 6.30
N THR A 706 15.13 37.59 6.55
CA THR A 706 14.45 36.59 5.70
C THR A 706 14.12 37.20 4.33
N GLU A 707 13.53 38.38 4.28
CA GLU A 707 13.20 39.04 2.98
C GLU A 707 14.46 39.40 2.20
N ALA A 708 15.51 39.89 2.88
CA ALA A 708 16.80 40.19 2.25
C ALA A 708 17.41 38.91 1.62
N LEU A 709 17.44 37.80 2.37
CA LEU A 709 17.98 36.51 1.88
C LEU A 709 17.14 35.98 0.69
N ARG A 710 15.82 36.01 0.79
CA ARG A 710 14.93 35.58 -0.31
C ARG A 710 15.12 36.41 -1.56
N HIS A 711 15.31 37.71 -1.41
CA HIS A 711 15.59 38.61 -2.55
C HIS A 711 16.90 38.25 -3.25
N GLU A 712 17.97 37.98 -2.50
CA GLU A 712 19.27 37.55 -3.02
C GLU A 712 19.14 36.21 -3.75
N MET A 713 18.54 35.20 -3.11
CA MET A 713 18.35 33.87 -3.68
C MET A 713 17.48 33.85 -4.95
N ARG A 714 16.46 34.75 -5.04
CA ARG A 714 15.67 34.90 -6.26
C ARG A 714 16.49 35.46 -7.43
N LYS A 715 17.48 36.33 -7.16
CA LYS A 715 18.38 36.86 -8.20
C LYS A 715 19.40 35.83 -8.71
N GLU A 716 19.83 34.94 -7.81
CA GLU A 716 20.83 33.92 -8.14
C GLU A 716 20.23 32.70 -8.86
N ARG A 717 18.92 32.48 -8.77
CA ARG A 717 18.26 31.36 -9.45
C ARG A 717 18.28 31.57 -10.97
N PRO A 718 18.90 30.63 -11.73
CA PRO A 718 18.89 30.73 -13.20
C PRO A 718 17.45 30.70 -13.73
N ALA A 719 17.16 31.47 -14.77
CA ALA A 719 15.86 31.45 -15.46
C ALA A 719 15.48 30.05 -15.96
N GLN A 720 16.48 29.24 -16.32
CA GLN A 720 16.31 27.83 -16.76
C GLN A 720 15.82 26.91 -15.66
N ALA A 721 16.26 27.10 -14.41
CA ALA A 721 15.79 26.33 -13.25
C ALA A 721 14.33 26.63 -12.86
N GLN A 722 13.79 27.76 -13.34
CA GLN A 722 12.37 28.15 -13.15
C GLN A 722 11.44 27.51 -14.19
N SER A 723 11.98 27.03 -15.32
CA SER A 723 11.21 26.39 -16.39
C SER A 723 11.29 24.85 -16.40
N GLU A 724 12.18 24.25 -15.60
CA GLU A 724 12.28 22.80 -15.49
C GLU A 724 11.16 22.25 -14.60
N ILE A 725 10.37 21.33 -15.17
CA ILE A 725 9.31 20.64 -14.41
C ILE A 725 9.92 19.70 -13.36
N VAL A 726 11.04 19.06 -13.69
CA VAL A 726 11.70 18.03 -12.84
C VAL A 726 13.14 18.46 -12.56
N ASN A 727 13.51 18.54 -11.29
CA ASN A 727 14.87 18.83 -10.82
C ASN A 727 15.53 17.57 -10.27
N ARG A 728 16.45 16.99 -11.03
CA ARG A 728 17.22 15.79 -10.66
C ARG A 728 18.48 16.09 -9.82
N GLY A 729 18.81 17.36 -9.59
CA GLY A 729 19.97 17.80 -8.80
C GLY A 729 21.28 17.89 -9.58
N GLY A 730 21.23 17.82 -10.90
CA GLY A 730 22.37 17.96 -11.81
C GLY A 730 22.40 16.95 -12.95
N THR A 731 23.44 17.03 -13.75
CA THR A 731 23.73 16.06 -14.82
C THR A 731 24.22 14.72 -14.24
N TRP A 732 24.19 13.65 -15.04
CA TRP A 732 24.72 12.34 -14.60
C TRP A 732 26.18 12.40 -14.14
N ALA A 733 27.03 13.17 -14.83
CA ALA A 733 28.43 13.34 -14.44
C ALA A 733 28.56 14.01 -13.07
N GLU A 734 27.75 15.06 -12.80
CA GLU A 734 27.71 15.73 -11.50
C GLU A 734 27.13 14.82 -10.40
N LEU A 735 26.09 14.06 -10.70
CA LEU A 735 25.50 13.11 -9.76
C LEU A 735 26.46 12.00 -9.37
N LYS A 736 27.20 11.44 -10.35
CA LYS A 736 28.25 10.44 -10.12
C LYS A 736 29.41 11.01 -9.30
N ALA A 737 29.91 12.22 -9.64
CA ALA A 737 30.98 12.89 -8.90
C ALA A 737 30.60 13.18 -7.45
N LYS A 738 29.42 13.77 -7.21
CA LYS A 738 28.88 14.04 -5.88
C LYS A 738 28.63 12.75 -5.08
N CYS A 739 28.15 11.68 -5.74
CA CYS A 739 27.96 10.39 -5.09
C CYS A 739 29.27 9.84 -4.56
N PHE A 740 30.34 9.85 -5.36
CA PHE A 740 31.67 9.42 -4.94
C PHE A 740 32.22 10.28 -3.77
N GLU A 741 32.05 11.61 -3.84
CA GLU A 741 32.46 12.54 -2.78
C GLU A 741 31.72 12.26 -1.46
N GLU A 742 30.39 12.05 -1.53
CA GLU A 742 29.51 11.85 -0.35
C GLU A 742 29.66 10.44 0.25
N THR A 743 29.90 9.40 -0.56
CA THR A 743 29.85 8.00 -0.12
C THR A 743 31.19 7.26 -0.16
N GLY A 744 32.16 7.75 -0.94
CA GLY A 744 33.42 7.07 -1.21
C GLY A 744 33.27 5.85 -2.14
N LEU A 745 32.10 5.58 -2.68
CA LEU A 745 31.82 4.44 -3.54
C LEU A 745 31.97 4.83 -5.02
N PRO A 746 32.66 3.98 -5.83
CA PRO A 746 32.70 4.23 -7.27
C PRO A 746 31.31 4.08 -7.91
N PRO A 747 30.95 4.96 -8.85
CA PRO A 747 29.70 4.82 -9.57
C PRO A 747 29.70 3.55 -10.44
N PRO A 748 28.53 2.95 -10.72
CA PRO A 748 28.41 1.76 -11.55
C PRO A 748 28.77 2.10 -13.02
N LYS A 749 29.15 1.07 -13.78
CA LYS A 749 29.35 1.19 -15.23
C LYS A 749 28.00 1.22 -15.95
N ALA A 750 27.87 2.08 -16.96
CA ALA A 750 26.66 2.10 -17.74
C ALA A 750 26.41 0.77 -18.48
N PRO A 751 25.16 0.32 -18.64
CA PRO A 751 24.85 -0.95 -19.30
C PRO A 751 25.44 -1.08 -20.71
N TRP A 752 25.49 0.01 -21.49
CA TRP A 752 26.08 0.03 -22.84
C TRP A 752 27.60 -0.06 -22.88
N GLU A 753 28.29 0.17 -21.74
CA GLU A 753 29.76 0.03 -21.62
C GLU A 753 30.17 -1.40 -21.27
N VAL A 754 29.22 -2.27 -20.94
CA VAL A 754 29.47 -3.65 -20.51
C VAL A 754 29.31 -4.63 -21.67
N ASP A 755 30.27 -5.54 -21.83
CA ASP A 755 30.16 -6.66 -22.77
C ASP A 755 29.42 -7.83 -22.12
N PHE A 756 28.09 -7.75 -22.17
CA PHE A 756 27.23 -8.81 -21.64
C PHE A 756 27.40 -10.13 -22.40
N ARG A 757 27.27 -11.24 -21.67
CA ARG A 757 27.30 -12.60 -22.20
C ARG A 757 26.06 -13.37 -21.76
N GLY A 758 25.77 -14.46 -22.47
CA GLY A 758 24.68 -15.35 -22.12
C GLY A 758 23.40 -15.14 -22.95
N PRO A 759 22.29 -15.84 -22.58
CA PRO A 759 21.09 -15.94 -23.39
C PRO A 759 20.43 -14.59 -23.73
N MET A 760 20.45 -13.63 -22.79
CA MET A 760 19.83 -12.31 -23.00
C MET A 760 20.38 -11.59 -24.24
N THR A 761 21.67 -11.76 -24.57
CA THR A 761 22.32 -11.11 -25.72
C THR A 761 21.80 -11.63 -27.08
N GLN A 762 21.08 -12.74 -27.07
CA GLN A 762 20.46 -13.33 -28.27
C GLN A 762 19.05 -12.79 -28.50
N LEU A 763 18.45 -12.13 -27.53
CA LEU A 763 17.09 -11.59 -27.63
C LEU A 763 17.02 -10.49 -28.70
N PRO A 764 15.98 -10.47 -29.53
CA PRO A 764 15.80 -9.41 -30.54
C PRO A 764 15.82 -8.02 -29.91
N TYR A 765 15.14 -7.84 -28.79
CA TYR A 765 15.08 -6.56 -28.07
C TYR A 765 16.48 -6.07 -27.64
N PHE A 766 17.30 -6.96 -27.07
CA PHE A 766 18.68 -6.61 -26.69
C PHE A 766 19.53 -6.19 -27.89
N LYS A 767 19.41 -6.91 -29.01
CA LYS A 767 20.19 -6.61 -30.22
C LYS A 767 19.84 -5.23 -30.78
N THR A 768 18.56 -4.90 -30.89
CA THR A 768 18.09 -3.58 -31.32
C THR A 768 18.55 -2.48 -30.38
N TRP A 769 18.37 -2.68 -29.07
CA TRP A 769 18.85 -1.74 -28.05
C TRP A 769 20.36 -1.51 -28.14
N ARG A 770 21.16 -2.58 -28.33
CA ARG A 770 22.63 -2.49 -28.47
C ARG A 770 23.07 -1.73 -29.71
N GLU A 771 22.36 -1.85 -30.82
CA GLU A 771 22.62 -1.09 -32.07
C GLU A 771 22.33 0.40 -31.87
N GLU A 772 21.28 0.75 -31.12
CA GLU A 772 20.90 2.13 -30.83
C GLU A 772 21.86 2.80 -29.84
N HIS A 773 22.21 2.12 -28.74
CA HIS A 773 23.00 2.68 -27.64
C HIS A 773 24.51 2.43 -27.74
N GLY A 774 24.96 1.50 -28.57
CA GLY A 774 26.38 1.19 -28.76
C GLY A 774 27.22 2.33 -29.35
N LYS A 775 26.59 3.46 -29.72
CA LYS A 775 27.21 4.67 -30.25
C LYS A 775 27.04 5.90 -29.34
N GLU A 776 26.32 5.77 -28.22
CA GLU A 776 26.07 6.89 -27.32
C GLU A 776 27.23 7.13 -26.36
N THR A 777 27.63 8.38 -26.26
CA THR A 777 28.50 8.88 -25.18
C THR A 777 27.64 9.50 -24.09
N GLU A 778 28.08 9.54 -22.83
CA GLU A 778 27.36 10.11 -21.69
C GLU A 778 26.76 11.51 -21.93
N SER A 779 27.29 12.27 -22.89
CA SER A 779 26.82 13.60 -23.26
C SER A 779 25.41 13.61 -23.90
N ASN A 780 24.94 12.49 -24.47
CA ASN A 780 23.65 12.40 -25.16
C ASN A 780 22.48 12.10 -24.21
N LEU A 781 22.74 11.55 -23.01
CA LEU A 781 21.71 11.25 -22.01
C LEU A 781 21.05 12.52 -21.41
N VAL A 782 21.77 13.65 -21.45
CA VAL A 782 21.31 14.92 -20.85
C VAL A 782 20.38 15.69 -21.80
N SER A 783 20.50 15.51 -23.11
CA SER A 783 19.73 16.29 -24.07
C SER A 783 18.27 15.86 -24.23
N SER A 784 17.94 14.60 -23.87
CA SER A 784 16.57 14.07 -23.98
C SER A 784 15.70 14.34 -22.74
N SER A 785 16.30 14.75 -21.62
CA SER A 785 15.58 14.95 -20.33
C SER A 785 15.19 16.40 -20.05
N VAL A 786 15.50 17.38 -20.92
CA VAL A 786 15.04 18.75 -20.77
C VAL A 786 13.63 18.87 -21.35
N LEU A 787 12.65 18.56 -20.51
CA LEU A 787 11.24 18.85 -20.79
C LEU A 787 10.98 20.33 -20.46
N THR A 788 10.91 21.15 -21.49
CA THR A 788 10.40 22.54 -21.40
C THR A 788 8.87 22.55 -21.50
N LEU A 789 8.23 23.44 -20.73
CA LEU A 789 6.78 23.70 -20.77
C LEU A 789 6.32 24.17 -22.15
#